data_8a503469f29f7d2b9edfa6e99fb91076
#
_entry.id   8a503469f29f7d2b9edfa6e99fb91076
#
_cell.length_a   1.000
_cell.length_b   1.000
_cell.length_c   1.000
_cell.angle_alpha   90.00
_cell.angle_beta   90.00
_cell.angle_gamma   90.00
#
_symmetry.space_group_name_H-M   'P 1'
#
loop_
_entity.id
_entity.type
_entity.pdbx_description
1 polymer ?
#
loop_
_entity_poly.entity_id
_entity_poly.type
_entity_poly.pdbx_seq_one_letter_code
_entity_poly.pdbx_strand_id
1 'polypeptide(L)'
;KEYAPGDTARLLVTSDYPDARVWTFLRNSWKNESRRLVSLDRQTALVECRLTREDMANMGVNAFTVRNGELHEASAELLIPPAGQLLAPSIVPGKSQYRPGEQGNVTIQVKGPDGKPVSNGIVALAVYDKALEYIARPNITDISKTVWGRLNETGFLSLKKMTASGTQQDRGPGQPSFQSLLYRNYGPMARKAKGIVNGFAEAVFDSGADAAASRALAKGAAAPAAVPVMAMAADKESAESESLANGQGNADAQENGSPHIQLRTNFADCIKWCGTLKTDEEGNVAVPVEMPDNLTTWKASAWVITPGLQVGQASAEFLTTKDFMVSMQAPRFFVEKDIVMLSALVRNRTGKAVRARVSISLKDGCLELLPADDPAVKGLSADTDNSAVREVDVPAQGQAVVNWWAAAVREGTAAVAMEASAGSTGDARQMNFPVLVHGMKQLHAESAAVLSGEQEKTLSISLPQQRRREESELVVKVSPSIALSMVEALPYLAEYPYGCVEQTLNRFLPALVVTDTLKQLGLNPGAALKSHRSLNPRDIKNKAFHDSVMKKLERNPVYDEAALKKMAARGISSLREKQLSNGSWGWFGGAEEGDPVMTAHVAHGLKIASNTVNVPEGMISGAVRWLKNYQERQTALLEQGDKFRKLEQLPDGPEKKEALRKLGNYRLTASATDTLVYSVLAECGVKNLPMERYLFRDRLELPVISQIQLAEILLDAHRMDDFNKIMPVISQFLQQDDSLQTAWLRLPNAGYWWRWYGSSAATQAAYLKLMAKSAPGNPVTARLAKWLLDNRANGSYWDSTKDTADCLEALSAYLLQTREGMEDMEAEILYDGVPVKTIASTKETL
;
A
#
# COMPACT_ATOMS: atom_id res chain seq x y z
N LYS A 1 30.34 -23.69 20.45
CA LYS A 1 30.76 -23.23 21.78
C LYS A 1 30.12 -21.88 22.06
N GLU A 2 29.52 -21.70 23.22
CA GLU A 2 28.97 -20.43 23.67
C GLU A 2 30.04 -19.60 24.37
N TYR A 3 29.99 -18.30 24.15
CA TYR A 3 30.90 -17.31 24.70
C TYR A 3 30.13 -16.20 25.41
N ALA A 4 30.81 -15.50 26.31
CA ALA A 4 30.32 -14.27 26.93
C ALA A 4 31.03 -13.04 26.37
N PRO A 5 30.44 -11.84 26.42
CA PRO A 5 31.15 -10.59 26.16
C PRO A 5 32.35 -10.45 27.10
N GLY A 6 33.52 -10.16 26.53
CA GLY A 6 34.78 -10.13 27.25
C GLY A 6 35.64 -11.37 27.02
N ASP A 7 35.10 -12.48 26.60
CA ASP A 7 35.83 -13.69 26.24
C ASP A 7 36.68 -13.49 24.98
N THR A 8 37.74 -14.31 24.88
CA THR A 8 38.54 -14.41 23.66
C THR A 8 38.23 -15.73 22.96
N ALA A 9 37.59 -15.65 21.81
CA ALA A 9 37.37 -16.80 20.95
C ALA A 9 38.66 -17.15 20.21
N ARG A 10 39.01 -18.44 20.21
CA ARG A 10 40.16 -18.99 19.51
C ARG A 10 39.71 -19.85 18.35
N LEU A 11 40.02 -19.43 17.14
CA LEU A 11 39.63 -20.06 15.89
C LEU A 11 40.86 -20.68 15.27
N LEU A 12 40.86 -21.99 15.07
CA LEU A 12 41.85 -22.69 14.32
C LEU A 12 41.47 -22.69 12.84
N VAL A 13 42.24 -22.03 12.02
CA VAL A 13 42.13 -22.03 10.55
C VAL A 13 43.09 -23.10 10.03
N THR A 14 42.56 -24.05 9.27
CA THR A 14 43.35 -25.12 8.66
C THR A 14 43.11 -25.16 7.15
N SER A 15 44.12 -25.55 6.39
CA SER A 15 44.07 -25.76 4.94
C SER A 15 44.97 -26.92 4.55
N ASP A 16 44.55 -27.67 3.52
CA ASP A 16 45.37 -28.71 2.92
C ASP A 16 46.61 -28.15 2.17
N TYR A 17 46.60 -26.85 1.92
CA TYR A 17 47.68 -26.17 1.25
C TYR A 17 48.70 -25.58 2.28
N PRO A 18 49.94 -26.07 2.37
CA PRO A 18 50.95 -25.50 3.23
C PRO A 18 51.22 -24.03 2.84
N ASP A 19 51.47 -23.20 3.81
CA ASP A 19 51.84 -21.78 3.67
C ASP A 19 50.78 -20.95 2.94
N ALA A 20 49.50 -21.37 2.99
CA ALA A 20 48.38 -20.65 2.39
C ALA A 20 48.17 -19.29 3.11
N ARG A 21 47.80 -18.28 2.31
CA ARG A 21 47.27 -17.02 2.82
C ARG A 21 45.78 -17.07 2.82
N VAL A 22 45.16 -16.94 4.00
CA VAL A 22 43.72 -17.07 4.18
C VAL A 22 43.16 -15.74 4.64
N TRP A 23 42.19 -15.22 3.91
CA TRP A 23 41.39 -14.10 4.37
C TRP A 23 40.35 -14.61 5.37
N THR A 24 40.29 -13.96 6.55
CA THR A 24 39.28 -14.21 7.56
C THR A 24 38.40 -12.98 7.72
N PHE A 25 37.10 -13.18 7.76
CA PHE A 25 36.09 -12.16 7.95
C PHE A 25 35.25 -12.52 9.17
N LEU A 26 35.12 -11.57 10.08
CA LEU A 26 34.26 -11.71 11.25
C LEU A 26 33.22 -10.62 11.17
N ARG A 27 31.95 -11.01 11.24
CA ARG A 27 30.81 -10.10 11.09
C ARG A 27 29.78 -10.36 12.18
N ASN A 28 29.41 -9.30 12.92
CA ASN A 28 28.38 -9.35 13.94
C ASN A 28 26.99 -8.94 13.43
N SER A 29 25.97 -9.02 14.29
CA SER A 29 24.57 -8.66 13.99
C SER A 29 24.40 -7.20 13.57
N TRP A 30 25.26 -6.32 14.01
CA TRP A 30 25.25 -4.89 13.70
C TRP A 30 25.99 -4.54 12.41
N LYS A 31 26.40 -5.59 11.63
CA LYS A 31 27.14 -5.49 10.38
C LYS A 31 28.56 -4.92 10.55
N ASN A 32 29.08 -4.84 11.76
CA ASN A 32 30.47 -4.54 11.97
C ASN A 32 31.32 -5.71 11.44
N GLU A 33 32.26 -5.41 10.59
CA GLU A 33 33.10 -6.39 9.91
C GLU A 33 34.57 -6.13 10.17
N SER A 34 35.30 -7.14 10.62
CA SER A 34 36.75 -7.12 10.68
C SER A 34 37.35 -8.09 9.68
N ARG A 35 38.39 -7.66 9.01
CA ARG A 35 39.09 -8.42 7.96
C ARG A 35 40.53 -8.62 8.36
N ARG A 36 41.03 -9.86 8.22
CA ARG A 36 42.41 -10.18 8.49
C ARG A 36 42.93 -11.13 7.41
N LEU A 37 44.14 -10.86 6.92
CA LEU A 37 44.93 -11.81 6.14
C LEU A 37 45.81 -12.59 7.09
N VAL A 38 45.63 -13.90 7.12
CA VAL A 38 46.33 -14.82 7.98
C VAL A 38 47.25 -15.70 7.15
N SER A 39 48.53 -15.76 7.48
CA SER A 39 49.44 -16.73 6.85
C SER A 39 49.47 -18.00 7.72
N LEU A 40 49.24 -19.14 7.08
CA LEU A 40 49.30 -20.41 7.78
C LEU A 40 50.78 -20.81 7.99
N ASP A 41 51.11 -21.26 9.18
CA ASP A 41 52.37 -21.97 9.44
C ASP A 41 52.15 -23.44 9.09
N ARG A 42 52.76 -23.89 8.02
CA ARG A 42 52.53 -25.17 7.39
C ARG A 42 51.06 -25.26 6.92
N GLN A 43 50.14 -25.74 7.74
CA GLN A 43 48.73 -25.97 7.39
C GLN A 43 47.77 -25.30 8.37
N THR A 44 48.26 -24.60 9.40
CA THR A 44 47.40 -24.10 10.48
C THR A 44 47.75 -22.67 10.88
N ALA A 45 46.78 -21.93 11.36
CA ALA A 45 46.95 -20.70 12.08
C ALA A 45 45.90 -20.52 13.15
N LEU A 46 46.27 -19.88 14.27
CA LEU A 46 45.34 -19.53 15.33
C LEU A 46 44.90 -18.06 15.15
N VAL A 47 43.60 -17.82 15.08
CA VAL A 47 43.04 -16.49 15.07
C VAL A 47 42.32 -16.23 16.38
N GLU A 48 42.75 -15.24 17.11
CA GLU A 48 42.12 -14.82 18.35
C GLU A 48 41.22 -13.60 18.10
N CYS A 49 39.98 -13.65 18.64
CA CYS A 49 39.02 -12.59 18.57
C CYS A 49 38.44 -12.31 19.95
N ARG A 50 38.70 -11.08 20.47
CA ARG A 50 38.05 -10.64 21.71
C ARG A 50 36.61 -10.22 21.40
N LEU A 51 35.67 -10.86 22.08
CA LEU A 51 34.24 -10.65 21.89
C LEU A 51 33.76 -9.49 22.75
N THR A 52 32.88 -8.67 22.18
CA THR A 52 32.29 -7.50 22.84
C THR A 52 30.80 -7.67 23.01
N ARG A 53 30.15 -6.72 23.68
CA ARG A 53 28.68 -6.69 23.79
C ARG A 53 27.99 -6.49 22.42
N GLU A 54 28.67 -5.85 21.49
CA GLU A 54 28.15 -5.62 20.14
C GLU A 54 28.12 -6.91 19.31
N ASP A 55 28.82 -7.93 19.72
CA ASP A 55 28.89 -9.22 19.02
C ASP A 55 27.77 -10.20 19.42
N MET A 56 26.91 -9.80 20.37
CA MET A 56 25.69 -10.55 20.67
C MET A 56 24.71 -10.47 19.46
N ALA A 57 23.89 -11.41 19.12
CA ALA A 57 23.64 -12.76 19.65
C ALA A 57 24.56 -13.82 19.04
N ASN A 58 25.16 -13.54 17.89
CA ASN A 58 26.16 -14.37 17.21
C ASN A 58 27.06 -13.55 16.30
N MET A 59 28.22 -14.11 16.03
CA MET A 59 29.17 -13.59 15.07
C MET A 59 29.47 -14.66 14.01
N GLY A 60 29.27 -14.30 12.73
CA GLY A 60 29.69 -15.13 11.60
C GLY A 60 31.17 -15.00 11.35
N VAL A 61 31.85 -16.12 11.15
CA VAL A 61 33.26 -16.20 10.76
C VAL A 61 33.34 -16.88 9.41
N ASN A 62 33.97 -16.24 8.45
CA ASN A 62 34.23 -16.82 7.15
C ASN A 62 35.74 -16.75 6.87
N ALA A 63 36.26 -17.81 6.29
CA ALA A 63 37.66 -17.88 5.87
C ALA A 63 37.71 -18.34 4.42
N PHE A 64 38.54 -17.71 3.60
CA PHE A 64 38.75 -18.19 2.25
C PHE A 64 40.18 -18.00 1.77
N THR A 65 40.59 -18.85 0.84
CA THR A 65 41.83 -18.73 0.07
C THR A 65 41.57 -19.07 -1.39
N VAL A 66 42.39 -18.51 -2.26
CA VAL A 66 42.36 -18.83 -3.71
C VAL A 66 43.66 -19.56 -4.05
N ARG A 67 43.55 -20.74 -4.61
CA ARG A 67 44.67 -21.55 -5.07
C ARG A 67 44.36 -22.15 -6.44
N ASN A 68 45.33 -22.05 -7.37
CA ASN A 68 45.17 -22.56 -8.72
C ASN A 68 43.90 -22.14 -9.48
N GLY A 69 43.40 -20.90 -9.16
CA GLY A 69 42.18 -20.37 -9.75
C GLY A 69 40.89 -20.87 -9.08
N GLU A 70 40.96 -21.69 -8.06
CA GLU A 70 39.80 -22.19 -7.30
C GLU A 70 39.70 -21.48 -5.94
N LEU A 71 38.46 -21.23 -5.54
CA LEU A 71 38.09 -20.63 -4.25
C LEU A 71 37.82 -21.76 -3.23
N HIS A 72 38.57 -21.76 -2.16
CA HIS A 72 38.34 -22.62 -1.01
C HIS A 72 37.81 -21.76 0.13
N GLU A 73 36.64 -22.13 0.67
CA GLU A 73 35.96 -21.36 1.72
C GLU A 73 35.50 -22.27 2.85
N ALA A 74 35.52 -21.71 4.06
CA ALA A 74 34.94 -22.33 5.26
C ALA A 74 34.24 -21.28 6.10
N SER A 75 33.17 -21.67 6.81
CA SER A 75 32.44 -20.79 7.70
C SER A 75 32.20 -21.41 9.05
N ALA A 76 32.14 -20.58 10.08
CA ALA A 76 31.80 -20.97 11.45
C ALA A 76 30.95 -19.89 12.11
N GLU A 77 30.22 -20.25 13.15
CA GLU A 77 29.42 -19.34 13.95
C GLU A 77 29.90 -19.35 15.41
N LEU A 78 30.09 -18.16 15.98
CA LEU A 78 30.32 -17.97 17.40
C LEU A 78 28.98 -17.55 18.03
N LEU A 79 28.54 -18.28 19.06
CA LEU A 79 27.30 -17.96 19.77
C LEU A 79 27.63 -17.14 21.01
N ILE A 80 26.99 -15.97 21.13
CA ILE A 80 27.15 -15.05 22.25
C ILE A 80 25.76 -14.73 22.80
N PRO A 81 25.17 -15.63 23.62
CA PRO A 81 23.80 -15.46 24.12
C PRO A 81 23.61 -14.13 24.85
N PRO A 82 22.51 -13.39 24.59
CA PRO A 82 22.26 -12.09 25.21
C PRO A 82 21.64 -12.20 26.60
N ALA A 83 22.04 -13.19 27.44
CA ALA A 83 21.42 -13.45 28.74
C ALA A 83 21.37 -12.23 29.67
N GLY A 84 22.39 -11.38 29.65
CA GLY A 84 22.44 -10.14 30.41
C GLY A 84 21.58 -8.99 29.84
N GLN A 85 20.89 -9.21 28.70
CA GLN A 85 20.01 -8.23 28.04
C GLN A 85 18.54 -8.60 28.12
N LEU A 86 18.23 -9.72 28.72
CA LEU A 86 16.84 -10.19 28.81
C LEU A 86 16.23 -9.76 30.14
N LEU A 87 15.17 -8.98 30.06
CA LEU A 87 14.35 -8.57 31.19
C LEU A 87 13.31 -9.64 31.51
N ALA A 88 12.90 -9.72 32.76
CA ALA A 88 11.83 -10.56 33.26
C ALA A 88 10.61 -9.72 33.69
N PRO A 89 9.81 -9.20 32.72
CA PRO A 89 8.55 -8.54 33.05
C PRO A 89 7.52 -9.55 33.53
N SER A 90 6.65 -9.12 34.41
CA SER A 90 5.44 -9.85 34.82
C SER A 90 4.24 -8.92 34.82
N ILE A 91 3.06 -9.45 34.50
CA ILE A 91 1.80 -8.69 34.49
C ILE A 91 0.90 -9.27 35.58
N VAL A 92 0.40 -8.42 36.46
CA VAL A 92 -0.49 -8.78 37.53
C VAL A 92 -1.80 -8.01 37.37
N PRO A 93 -2.88 -8.64 36.91
CA PRO A 93 -4.22 -8.04 36.96
C PRO A 93 -4.66 -7.87 38.42
N GLY A 94 -5.36 -6.80 38.73
CA GLY A 94 -5.87 -6.54 40.09
C GLY A 94 -6.84 -7.63 40.61
N LYS A 95 -7.59 -8.24 39.67
CA LYS A 95 -8.46 -9.39 39.91
C LYS A 95 -8.36 -10.38 38.77
N SER A 96 -8.61 -11.67 39.06
CA SER A 96 -8.71 -12.69 38.01
C SER A 96 -10.07 -12.66 37.30
N GLN A 97 -11.11 -12.07 37.92
CA GLN A 97 -12.45 -11.94 37.35
C GLN A 97 -13.05 -10.58 37.68
N TYR A 98 -13.71 -9.98 36.69
CA TYR A 98 -14.42 -8.73 36.77
C TYR A 98 -15.86 -8.84 36.28
N ARG A 99 -16.69 -7.87 36.61
CA ARG A 99 -18.01 -7.68 36.02
C ARG A 99 -17.95 -6.61 34.91
N PRO A 100 -18.86 -6.60 33.93
CA PRO A 100 -19.02 -5.49 33.00
C PRO A 100 -19.16 -4.16 33.74
N GLY A 101 -18.49 -3.11 33.21
CA GLY A 101 -18.45 -1.78 33.82
C GLY A 101 -17.55 -1.62 35.05
N GLU A 102 -16.89 -2.69 35.50
CA GLU A 102 -16.03 -2.64 36.68
C GLU A 102 -14.67 -2.02 36.33
N GLN A 103 -14.20 -1.14 37.23
CA GLN A 103 -12.85 -0.56 37.17
C GLN A 103 -11.83 -1.54 37.72
N GLY A 104 -10.72 -1.65 37.05
CA GLY A 104 -9.60 -2.51 37.43
C GLY A 104 -8.25 -1.87 37.15
N ASN A 105 -7.20 -2.53 37.58
CA ASN A 105 -5.82 -2.14 37.29
C ASN A 105 -5.04 -3.32 36.72
N VAL A 106 -4.15 -3.04 35.82
CA VAL A 106 -3.12 -3.99 35.34
C VAL A 106 -1.77 -3.43 35.73
N THR A 107 -1.06 -4.14 36.61
CA THR A 107 0.30 -3.75 37.05
C THR A 107 1.34 -4.56 36.32
N ILE A 108 2.29 -3.89 35.71
CA ILE A 108 3.47 -4.50 35.08
C ILE A 108 4.64 -4.28 36.01
N GLN A 109 5.33 -5.36 36.39
CA GLN A 109 6.55 -5.32 37.17
C GLN A 109 7.70 -5.80 36.30
N VAL A 110 8.79 -5.06 36.26
CA VAL A 110 9.96 -5.34 35.43
C VAL A 110 11.20 -5.57 36.30
N LYS A 111 11.81 -6.75 36.14
CA LYS A 111 13.06 -7.11 36.80
C LYS A 111 14.15 -7.33 35.77
N GLY A 112 15.37 -6.93 36.12
CA GLY A 112 16.57 -7.20 35.35
C GLY A 112 17.01 -8.66 35.45
N PRO A 113 18.01 -9.08 34.68
CA PRO A 113 18.61 -10.41 34.76
C PRO A 113 19.24 -10.72 36.12
N ASP A 114 19.57 -9.69 36.89
CA ASP A 114 20.06 -9.79 38.29
C ASP A 114 18.94 -9.85 39.33
N GLY A 115 17.66 -9.86 38.89
CA GLY A 115 16.50 -9.88 39.74
C GLY A 115 16.10 -8.53 40.37
N LYS A 116 16.89 -7.46 40.12
CA LYS A 116 16.58 -6.13 40.65
C LYS A 116 15.50 -5.43 39.85
N PRO A 117 14.76 -4.48 40.45
CA PRO A 117 13.80 -3.64 39.75
C PRO A 117 14.50 -2.83 38.63
N VAL A 118 13.78 -2.61 37.53
CA VAL A 118 14.25 -1.80 36.39
C VAL A 118 13.44 -0.51 36.36
N SER A 119 14.06 0.59 36.70
CA SER A 119 13.46 1.93 36.61
C SER A 119 13.63 2.53 35.22
N ASN A 120 12.71 3.44 34.84
CA ASN A 120 12.71 4.11 33.55
C ASN A 120 12.70 3.16 32.32
N GLY A 121 12.27 1.93 32.50
CA GLY A 121 11.98 1.01 31.39
C GLY A 121 10.74 1.52 30.62
N ILE A 122 10.86 1.58 29.30
CA ILE A 122 9.74 1.94 28.41
C ILE A 122 8.89 0.69 28.21
N VAL A 123 7.60 0.78 28.54
CA VAL A 123 6.63 -0.30 28.44
C VAL A 123 5.56 0.03 27.43
N ALA A 124 5.35 -0.86 26.46
CA ALA A 124 4.16 -0.87 25.64
C ALA A 124 3.18 -1.91 26.18
N LEU A 125 1.93 -1.54 26.39
CA LEU A 125 0.86 -2.40 26.90
C LEU A 125 -0.31 -2.44 25.92
N ALA A 126 -0.78 -3.64 25.62
CA ALA A 126 -2.05 -3.91 24.94
C ALA A 126 -2.93 -4.80 25.80
N VAL A 127 -4.19 -4.42 25.99
CA VAL A 127 -5.21 -5.27 26.65
C VAL A 127 -6.37 -5.46 25.67
N TYR A 128 -6.52 -6.65 25.14
CA TYR A 128 -7.47 -6.96 24.08
C TYR A 128 -8.23 -8.25 24.32
N ASP A 129 -9.36 -8.40 23.61
CA ASP A 129 -10.17 -9.61 23.64
C ASP A 129 -9.39 -10.79 23.07
N LYS A 130 -9.15 -11.82 23.86
CA LYS A 130 -8.41 -13.03 23.46
C LYS A 130 -9.07 -13.75 22.28
N ALA A 131 -10.38 -13.59 22.09
CA ALA A 131 -11.09 -14.17 20.95
C ALA A 131 -10.54 -13.69 19.60
N LEU A 132 -9.91 -12.54 19.52
CA LEU A 132 -9.26 -12.05 18.30
C LEU A 132 -8.14 -12.98 17.80
N GLU A 133 -7.47 -13.70 18.71
CA GLU A 133 -6.40 -14.65 18.35
C GLU A 133 -6.91 -15.88 17.56
N TYR A 134 -8.22 -16.18 17.64
CA TYR A 134 -8.85 -17.22 16.84
C TYR A 134 -9.18 -16.75 15.42
N ILE A 135 -9.42 -15.45 15.25
CA ILE A 135 -9.75 -14.86 13.95
C ILE A 135 -8.46 -14.60 13.16
N ALA A 136 -7.46 -14.01 13.83
CA ALA A 136 -6.17 -13.73 13.25
C ALA A 136 -5.08 -14.02 14.29
N ARG A 137 -4.19 -14.93 13.99
CA ARG A 137 -3.04 -15.17 14.87
C ARG A 137 -2.21 -13.88 14.97
N PRO A 138 -1.90 -13.40 16.19
CA PRO A 138 -1.11 -12.21 16.35
C PRO A 138 0.25 -12.38 15.65
N ASN A 139 0.55 -11.48 14.73
CA ASN A 139 1.86 -11.45 14.05
C ASN A 139 2.89 -10.73 14.93
N ILE A 140 2.92 -11.11 16.22
CA ILE A 140 3.81 -10.52 17.21
C ILE A 140 5.04 -11.41 17.32
N THR A 141 6.16 -10.89 16.89
CA THR A 141 7.46 -11.52 17.04
C THR A 141 7.92 -11.31 18.48
N ASP A 142 8.55 -12.31 19.07
CA ASP A 142 9.24 -12.19 20.36
C ASP A 142 10.25 -11.04 20.30
N ILE A 143 10.10 -10.06 21.21
CA ILE A 143 10.95 -8.86 21.21
C ILE A 143 12.44 -9.22 21.39
N SER A 144 12.74 -10.24 22.14
CA SER A 144 14.12 -10.71 22.32
C SER A 144 14.72 -11.22 21.01
N LYS A 145 13.91 -11.92 20.20
CA LYS A 145 14.31 -12.37 18.86
C LYS A 145 14.38 -11.25 17.84
N THR A 146 13.62 -10.19 18.05
CA THR A 146 13.65 -9.01 17.16
C THR A 146 14.89 -8.16 17.41
N VAL A 147 15.23 -7.93 18.67
CA VAL A 147 16.38 -7.08 19.05
C VAL A 147 17.69 -7.88 19.08
N TRP A 148 17.65 -9.10 19.60
CA TRP A 148 18.81 -9.96 19.82
C TRP A 148 18.75 -11.28 19.04
N GLY A 149 18.03 -11.29 17.91
CA GLY A 149 17.94 -12.47 17.05
C GLY A 149 19.26 -12.78 16.36
N ARG A 150 19.55 -14.07 16.18
CA ARG A 150 20.72 -14.52 15.44
C ARG A 150 20.68 -14.06 13.99
N LEU A 151 21.82 -13.66 13.44
CA LEU A 151 22.00 -13.53 12.00
C LEU A 151 21.79 -14.90 11.34
N ASN A 152 20.78 -14.99 10.49
CA ASN A 152 20.53 -16.22 9.72
C ASN A 152 21.41 -16.34 8.47
N GLU A 153 22.22 -15.36 8.17
CA GLU A 153 23.07 -15.33 6.98
C GLU A 153 24.52 -15.10 7.35
N THR A 154 25.26 -16.19 7.40
CA THR A 154 26.74 -16.20 7.35
C THR A 154 27.24 -16.07 5.91
N GLY A 155 26.35 -15.81 4.95
CA GLY A 155 26.67 -15.68 3.53
C GLY A 155 27.38 -14.36 3.22
N PHE A 156 28.68 -14.39 3.17
CA PHE A 156 29.44 -13.38 2.45
C PHE A 156 29.12 -13.40 0.97
N LEU A 157 29.31 -12.28 0.29
CA LEU A 157 29.29 -12.19 -1.16
C LEU A 157 29.84 -13.49 -1.76
N SER A 158 28.97 -14.19 -2.47
CA SER A 158 29.41 -15.36 -3.20
C SER A 158 30.44 -14.92 -4.24
N LEU A 159 31.71 -15.09 -3.93
CA LEU A 159 32.85 -14.92 -4.87
C LEU A 159 32.75 -15.85 -6.08
N LYS A 160 31.81 -16.81 -6.05
CA LYS A 160 31.46 -17.65 -7.20
C LYS A 160 31.15 -16.89 -8.48
N LYS A 161 30.77 -15.61 -8.39
CA LYS A 161 30.59 -14.76 -9.58
C LYS A 161 31.88 -14.27 -10.23
N MET A 162 33.03 -14.35 -9.54
CA MET A 162 34.28 -13.91 -10.14
C MET A 162 35.05 -15.00 -10.90
N THR A 163 34.75 -16.28 -10.65
CA THR A 163 35.41 -17.41 -11.31
C THR A 163 34.62 -18.04 -12.45
N ALA A 164 33.36 -17.60 -12.69
CA ALA A 164 32.55 -18.10 -13.79
C ALA A 164 32.85 -17.34 -15.09
N SER A 165 34.08 -17.37 -15.55
CA SER A 165 34.42 -17.15 -16.95
C SER A 165 34.41 -18.48 -17.65
N GLY A 166 33.32 -18.89 -18.20
CA GLY A 166 33.25 -20.09 -19.02
C GLY A 166 31.93 -20.80 -18.85
N THR A 167 31.09 -20.68 -19.86
CA THR A 167 29.80 -21.39 -20.04
C THR A 167 28.64 -20.85 -19.18
N GLN A 168 28.33 -19.59 -19.28
CA GLN A 168 26.96 -19.16 -19.10
C GLN A 168 26.34 -19.04 -20.50
N GLN A 169 25.66 -20.13 -20.92
CA GLN A 169 24.74 -20.09 -22.04
C GLN A 169 23.77 -18.91 -21.82
N ASP A 170 23.63 -18.13 -22.88
CA ASP A 170 22.65 -17.10 -23.17
C ASP A 170 21.44 -17.05 -22.22
N ARG A 171 21.63 -16.46 -21.10
CA ARG A 171 20.60 -15.61 -20.51
C ARG A 171 21.17 -14.20 -20.62
N GLY A 172 20.52 -13.36 -21.41
CA GLY A 172 20.83 -11.96 -21.51
C GLY A 172 21.08 -11.39 -20.11
N PRO A 173 21.82 -10.28 -19.94
CA PRO A 173 22.29 -9.78 -18.65
C PRO A 173 21.15 -9.88 -17.65
N GLY A 174 21.27 -10.82 -16.73
CA GLY A 174 20.20 -11.25 -15.87
C GLY A 174 19.74 -10.05 -15.06
N GLN A 175 18.65 -9.48 -15.46
CA GLN A 175 17.96 -8.49 -14.64
C GLN A 175 17.66 -9.16 -13.31
N PRO A 176 18.02 -8.56 -12.17
CA PRO A 176 17.69 -9.12 -10.88
C PRO A 176 16.17 -9.30 -10.83
N SER A 177 15.71 -10.53 -10.65
CA SER A 177 14.28 -10.77 -10.50
C SER A 177 13.78 -9.94 -9.31
N PHE A 178 12.55 -9.46 -9.37
CA PHE A 178 11.91 -8.78 -8.24
C PHE A 178 12.04 -9.60 -6.94
N GLN A 179 12.05 -10.92 -7.04
CA GLN A 179 12.34 -11.83 -5.93
C GLN A 179 13.77 -11.69 -5.41
N SER A 180 14.78 -11.51 -6.28
CA SER A 180 16.17 -11.34 -5.83
C SER A 180 16.40 -9.99 -5.16
N LEU A 181 15.66 -8.95 -5.57
CA LEU A 181 15.67 -7.63 -4.94
C LEU A 181 14.97 -7.64 -3.57
N LEU A 182 13.85 -8.33 -3.44
CA LEU A 182 13.18 -8.54 -2.15
C LEU A 182 14.04 -9.37 -1.19
N TYR A 183 14.69 -10.43 -1.66
CA TYR A 183 15.58 -11.27 -0.85
C TYR A 183 16.80 -10.51 -0.35
N ARG A 184 17.35 -9.61 -1.17
CA ARG A 184 18.54 -8.85 -0.84
C ARG A 184 18.32 -7.78 0.23
N ASN A 185 17.12 -7.18 0.25
CA ASN A 185 16.83 -6.02 1.09
C ASN A 185 16.00 -6.32 2.35
N TYR A 186 15.33 -7.46 2.45
CA TYR A 186 14.38 -7.76 3.52
C TYR A 186 14.68 -9.02 4.34
N GLY A 187 15.76 -9.74 4.08
CA GLY A 187 16.24 -10.86 4.91
C GLY A 187 15.11 -11.81 5.40
N PRO A 188 15.04 -12.07 6.72
CA PRO A 188 14.06 -13.02 7.29
C PRO A 188 12.58 -12.61 7.13
N MET A 189 12.28 -11.32 6.97
CA MET A 189 10.90 -10.87 6.68
C MET A 189 10.42 -11.35 5.31
N ALA A 190 11.32 -11.45 4.34
CA ALA A 190 10.98 -11.95 3.01
C ALA A 190 10.59 -13.44 3.02
N ARG A 191 11.06 -14.23 3.99
CA ARG A 191 10.66 -15.64 4.12
C ARG A 191 9.21 -15.81 4.59
N LYS A 192 8.69 -14.90 5.45
CA LYS A 192 7.26 -14.91 5.85
C LYS A 192 6.36 -14.29 4.76
N ALA A 193 6.84 -13.25 4.09
CA ALA A 193 6.18 -12.68 2.94
C ALA A 193 6.16 -13.66 1.74
N LYS A 194 7.08 -14.65 1.68
CA LYS A 194 7.10 -15.68 0.65
C LYS A 194 5.81 -16.51 0.61
N GLY A 195 5.16 -16.76 1.77
CA GLY A 195 3.84 -17.41 1.81
C GLY A 195 2.73 -16.54 1.22
N ILE A 196 2.80 -15.23 1.43
CA ILE A 196 1.80 -14.27 0.93
C ILE A 196 2.14 -13.87 -0.51
N VAL A 197 3.41 -13.61 -0.80
CA VAL A 197 3.87 -13.21 -2.15
C VAL A 197 3.92 -14.40 -3.10
N ASN A 198 4.25 -15.62 -2.64
CA ASN A 198 4.15 -16.82 -3.50
C ASN A 198 2.70 -17.21 -3.75
N GLY A 199 1.77 -17.04 -2.80
CA GLY A 199 0.34 -17.19 -3.08
C GLY A 199 -0.16 -16.19 -4.13
N PHE A 200 0.36 -14.97 -4.12
CA PHE A 200 0.08 -13.96 -5.16
C PHE A 200 0.87 -14.21 -6.46
N ALA A 201 2.12 -14.66 -6.36
CA ALA A 201 2.98 -14.93 -7.51
C ALA A 201 2.61 -16.24 -8.19
N GLU A 202 2.27 -17.29 -7.46
CA GLU A 202 1.79 -18.55 -8.05
C GLU A 202 0.44 -18.37 -8.73
N ALA A 203 -0.44 -17.49 -8.21
CA ALA A 203 -1.68 -17.13 -8.90
C ALA A 203 -1.45 -16.29 -10.17
N VAL A 204 -0.29 -15.62 -10.30
CA VAL A 204 0.02 -14.72 -11.42
C VAL A 204 1.08 -15.30 -12.38
N PHE A 205 1.90 -16.27 -11.92
CA PHE A 205 3.06 -16.77 -12.67
C PHE A 205 2.98 -18.24 -13.08
N ASP A 206 1.89 -18.94 -12.78
CA ASP A 206 1.67 -20.25 -13.34
C ASP A 206 1.27 -20.10 -14.81
N SER A 207 2.21 -20.37 -15.71
CA SER A 207 1.98 -20.38 -17.16
C SER A 207 0.90 -21.37 -17.60
N GLY A 208 0.46 -22.26 -16.70
CA GLY A 208 -0.71 -23.11 -16.86
C GLY A 208 -2.05 -22.41 -16.61
N ALA A 209 -2.07 -21.34 -15.77
CA ALA A 209 -3.28 -20.59 -15.46
C ALA A 209 -3.73 -19.68 -16.61
N ASP A 210 -2.81 -19.16 -17.40
CA ASP A 210 -3.15 -18.34 -18.58
C ASP A 210 -3.91 -19.14 -19.64
N ALA A 211 -3.60 -20.44 -19.78
CA ALA A 211 -4.33 -21.33 -20.68
C ALA A 211 -5.73 -21.68 -20.16
N ALA A 212 -5.92 -21.72 -18.85
CA ALA A 212 -7.20 -21.95 -18.20
C ALA A 212 -8.08 -20.69 -18.20
N ALA A 213 -7.51 -19.52 -17.95
CA ALA A 213 -8.19 -18.22 -18.00
C ALA A 213 -8.64 -17.88 -19.43
N SER A 214 -7.79 -18.14 -20.42
CA SER A 214 -8.15 -17.98 -21.84
C SER A 214 -9.28 -18.92 -22.27
N ARG A 215 -9.35 -20.15 -21.72
CA ARG A 215 -10.45 -21.08 -21.97
C ARG A 215 -11.74 -20.71 -21.22
N ALA A 216 -11.64 -20.09 -20.05
CA ALA A 216 -12.81 -19.60 -19.30
C ALA A 216 -13.43 -18.37 -19.96
N LEU A 217 -12.62 -17.45 -20.47
CA LEU A 217 -13.07 -16.30 -21.26
C LEU A 217 -13.74 -16.72 -22.58
N ALA A 218 -13.23 -17.78 -23.21
CA ALA A 218 -13.85 -18.35 -24.41
C ALA A 218 -15.20 -19.04 -24.14
N LYS A 219 -15.53 -19.33 -22.87
CA LYS A 219 -16.80 -19.96 -22.46
C LYS A 219 -17.79 -19.00 -21.81
N GLY A 220 -17.55 -17.69 -21.77
CA GLY A 220 -18.51 -16.68 -21.32
C GLY A 220 -18.82 -16.72 -19.82
N ALA A 221 -17.98 -17.33 -18.99
CA ALA A 221 -18.12 -17.29 -17.54
C ALA A 221 -17.39 -16.08 -16.95
N ALA A 222 -18.11 -15.16 -16.33
CA ALA A 222 -17.56 -14.03 -15.62
C ALA A 222 -16.76 -14.51 -14.42
N ALA A 223 -15.48 -14.14 -14.35
CA ALA A 223 -14.66 -14.34 -13.16
C ALA A 223 -15.13 -13.40 -12.03
N PRO A 224 -15.21 -13.86 -10.77
CA PRO A 224 -15.58 -12.99 -9.67
C PRO A 224 -14.49 -11.93 -9.45
N ALA A 225 -14.91 -10.68 -9.46
CA ALA A 225 -14.03 -9.55 -9.16
C ALA A 225 -13.51 -9.66 -7.73
N ALA A 226 -12.20 -9.69 -7.58
CA ALA A 226 -11.55 -9.58 -6.28
C ALA A 226 -11.79 -8.18 -5.72
N VAL A 227 -12.56 -8.09 -4.64
CA VAL A 227 -12.79 -6.85 -3.88
C VAL A 227 -11.50 -6.54 -3.10
N PRO A 228 -10.88 -5.38 -3.26
CA PRO A 228 -9.78 -5.00 -2.39
C PRO A 228 -10.32 -4.74 -0.99
N VAL A 229 -9.85 -5.49 -0.01
CA VAL A 229 -10.07 -5.21 1.40
C VAL A 229 -9.29 -3.95 1.74
N MET A 230 -9.97 -2.81 1.73
CA MET A 230 -9.44 -1.60 2.36
C MET A 230 -9.46 -1.80 3.87
N ALA A 231 -8.29 -1.89 4.47
CA ALA A 231 -8.14 -1.69 5.90
C ALA A 231 -8.44 -0.22 6.19
N MET A 232 -9.60 0.04 6.76
CA MET A 232 -9.90 1.35 7.33
C MET A 232 -9.05 1.52 8.59
N ALA A 233 -8.03 2.36 8.51
CA ALA A 233 -7.41 2.93 9.69
C ALA A 233 -8.43 3.87 10.32
N ALA A 234 -8.92 3.52 11.49
CA ALA A 234 -9.77 4.37 12.29
C ALA A 234 -8.87 5.39 12.99
N ASP A 235 -8.79 6.60 12.45
CA ASP A 235 -8.37 7.77 13.21
C ASP A 235 -9.46 8.12 14.21
N LYS A 236 -9.26 7.74 15.47
CA LYS A 236 -9.98 8.31 16.59
C LYS A 236 -9.30 9.62 16.97
N GLU A 237 -9.76 10.71 16.42
CA GLU A 237 -9.67 11.99 17.10
C GLU A 237 -10.59 11.93 18.33
N SER A 238 -9.99 12.19 19.49
CA SER A 238 -10.68 12.39 20.74
C SER A 238 -11.67 13.53 20.61
N ALA A 239 -12.96 13.23 20.49
CA ALA A 239 -14.02 14.18 20.78
C ALA A 239 -14.16 14.26 22.29
N GLU A 240 -13.77 15.39 22.86
CA GLU A 240 -14.18 15.78 24.19
C GLU A 240 -15.71 15.90 24.21
N SER A 241 -16.36 14.94 24.89
CA SER A 241 -17.77 15.07 25.21
C SER A 241 -17.89 15.94 26.43
N GLU A 242 -18.31 17.18 26.25
CA GLU A 242 -18.88 18.00 27.34
C GLU A 242 -20.10 17.28 27.93
N SER A 243 -19.97 16.89 29.17
CA SER A 243 -21.06 16.39 29.98
C SER A 243 -22.00 17.53 30.33
N LEU A 244 -23.16 17.60 29.73
CA LEU A 244 -24.28 18.35 30.29
C LEU A 244 -24.97 17.47 31.32
N ALA A 245 -24.57 17.70 32.56
CA ALA A 245 -25.39 17.36 33.73
C ALA A 245 -26.54 18.32 33.81
N ASN A 246 -27.77 17.82 33.67
CA ASN A 246 -28.93 18.40 34.39
C ASN A 246 -30.13 17.45 34.30
N GLY A 247 -30.68 17.17 35.43
CA GLY A 247 -31.97 16.50 35.53
C GLY A 247 -32.22 15.84 36.87
N GLN A 248 -32.33 16.62 37.95
CA GLN A 248 -33.08 16.21 39.15
C GLN A 248 -34.53 15.91 38.74
N GLY A 249 -35.05 14.82 39.28
CA GLY A 249 -36.48 14.59 39.12
C GLY A 249 -36.95 13.25 39.68
N ASN A 250 -37.28 13.27 40.96
CA ASN A 250 -38.32 12.50 41.64
C ASN A 250 -38.15 10.98 41.79
N ALA A 251 -37.85 10.64 43.05
CA ALA A 251 -38.36 9.43 43.70
C ALA A 251 -39.90 9.50 43.72
N ASP A 252 -40.50 8.38 43.37
CA ASP A 252 -41.71 7.75 43.90
C ASP A 252 -42.44 7.03 42.75
N ALA A 253 -42.21 5.74 42.66
CA ALA A 253 -43.23 4.75 42.38
C ALA A 253 -42.67 3.37 42.76
N GLN A 254 -43.02 2.92 43.94
CA GLN A 254 -43.09 1.49 44.22
C GLN A 254 -44.03 0.85 43.20
N GLU A 255 -43.53 -0.22 42.52
CA GLU A 255 -44.20 -1.49 42.44
C GLU A 255 -43.55 -2.44 41.42
N ASN A 256 -43.46 -3.66 41.86
CA ASN A 256 -43.13 -4.88 41.15
C ASN A 256 -41.64 -5.19 40.91
N GLY A 257 -41.15 -6.16 41.70
CA GLY A 257 -39.81 -6.69 41.77
C GLY A 257 -39.23 -7.34 40.50
N SER A 258 -39.19 -6.55 39.44
CA SER A 258 -38.40 -6.93 38.27
C SER A 258 -36.92 -6.53 38.53
N PRO A 259 -35.96 -7.41 38.31
CA PRO A 259 -34.57 -7.06 38.51
C PRO A 259 -34.19 -5.93 37.58
N HIS A 260 -33.42 -4.94 38.08
CA HIS A 260 -32.83 -3.89 37.24
C HIS A 260 -31.79 -4.52 36.33
N ILE A 261 -32.18 -4.86 35.09
CA ILE A 261 -31.33 -5.46 34.11
C ILE A 261 -30.60 -4.40 33.32
N GLN A 262 -29.29 -4.32 33.52
CA GLN A 262 -28.45 -3.40 32.75
C GLN A 262 -28.28 -3.93 31.30
N LEU A 263 -28.66 -3.13 30.32
CA LEU A 263 -28.48 -3.44 28.91
C LEU A 263 -27.01 -3.22 28.52
N ARG A 264 -26.35 -4.28 28.09
CA ARG A 264 -24.99 -4.27 27.59
C ARG A 264 -24.96 -3.82 26.12
N THR A 265 -24.25 -2.70 25.85
CA THR A 265 -24.15 -2.09 24.51
C THR A 265 -22.73 -1.69 24.13
N ASN A 266 -21.83 -1.57 25.10
CA ASN A 266 -20.44 -1.16 24.88
C ASN A 266 -19.54 -2.39 24.74
N PHE A 267 -19.23 -2.79 23.50
CA PHE A 267 -18.36 -3.90 23.21
C PHE A 267 -17.09 -3.38 22.53
N ALA A 268 -15.93 -3.74 23.09
CA ALA A 268 -14.64 -3.32 22.58
C ALA A 268 -13.73 -4.53 22.29
N ASP A 269 -13.00 -4.46 21.21
CA ASP A 269 -11.98 -5.47 20.87
C ASP A 269 -10.67 -5.23 21.64
N CYS A 270 -10.38 -3.96 21.98
CA CYS A 270 -9.22 -3.54 22.75
C CYS A 270 -9.64 -2.49 23.77
N ILE A 271 -9.35 -2.72 25.05
CA ILE A 271 -9.74 -1.81 26.12
C ILE A 271 -8.62 -0.86 26.55
N LYS A 272 -7.38 -1.21 26.24
CA LYS A 272 -6.24 -0.36 26.54
C LYS A 272 -5.08 -0.60 25.58
N TRP A 273 -4.56 0.51 25.06
CA TRP A 273 -3.32 0.54 24.31
C TRP A 273 -2.47 1.71 24.79
N CYS A 274 -1.26 1.42 25.25
CA CYS A 274 -0.30 2.44 25.68
C CYS A 274 1.08 2.10 25.12
N GLY A 275 1.70 3.01 24.37
CA GLY A 275 2.99 2.75 23.70
C GLY A 275 4.22 3.19 24.47
N THR A 276 4.08 4.05 25.49
CA THR A 276 5.21 4.77 26.11
C THR A 276 5.08 4.95 27.61
N LEU A 277 4.66 3.91 28.32
CA LEU A 277 4.65 3.91 29.77
C LEU A 277 6.07 3.80 30.30
N LYS A 278 6.32 4.31 31.52
CA LYS A 278 7.63 4.22 32.17
C LYS A 278 7.49 3.54 33.52
N THR A 279 8.40 2.64 33.84
CA THR A 279 8.49 2.04 35.17
C THR A 279 9.05 3.04 36.20
N ASP A 280 8.52 2.97 37.41
CA ASP A 280 8.99 3.72 38.59
C ASP A 280 10.32 3.16 39.12
N GLU A 281 10.77 3.65 40.29
CA GLU A 281 12.02 3.21 40.93
C GLU A 281 11.95 1.75 41.41
N GLU A 282 10.77 1.25 41.74
CA GLU A 282 10.48 -0.13 42.13
C GLU A 282 10.25 -1.05 40.92
N GLY A 283 10.40 -0.52 39.70
CA GLY A 283 10.24 -1.27 38.47
C GLY A 283 8.78 -1.56 38.09
N ASN A 284 7.80 -0.83 38.65
CA ASN A 284 6.37 -1.05 38.43
C ASN A 284 5.78 0.03 37.55
N VAL A 285 4.70 -0.30 36.84
CA VAL A 285 3.77 0.62 36.24
C VAL A 285 2.35 0.07 36.33
N ALA A 286 1.45 0.83 36.95
CA ALA A 286 0.04 0.48 37.10
C ALA A 286 -0.81 1.25 36.08
N VAL A 287 -1.66 0.54 35.36
CA VAL A 287 -2.52 1.11 34.32
C VAL A 287 -3.98 0.84 34.64
N PRO A 288 -4.79 1.86 34.84
CA PRO A 288 -6.22 1.67 35.06
C PRO A 288 -6.90 1.19 33.76
N VAL A 289 -7.81 0.26 33.92
CA VAL A 289 -8.63 -0.31 32.85
C VAL A 289 -10.07 -0.37 33.29
N GLU A 290 -10.98 -0.05 32.38
CA GLU A 290 -12.42 -0.16 32.57
C GLU A 290 -12.93 -1.34 31.74
N MET A 291 -13.67 -2.24 32.38
CA MET A 291 -14.20 -3.40 31.69
C MET A 291 -15.42 -3.00 30.86
N PRO A 292 -15.39 -3.14 29.53
CA PRO A 292 -16.59 -2.93 28.73
C PRO A 292 -17.61 -4.06 28.97
N ASP A 293 -18.66 -4.07 28.20
CA ASP A 293 -19.78 -5.02 28.35
C ASP A 293 -19.50 -6.44 27.80
N ASN A 294 -18.28 -6.67 27.28
CA ASN A 294 -17.86 -7.99 26.82
C ASN A 294 -17.82 -9.00 27.99
N LEU A 295 -18.31 -10.20 27.72
CA LEU A 295 -18.13 -11.35 28.59
C LEU A 295 -17.08 -12.28 27.95
N THR A 296 -15.82 -11.99 28.18
CA THR A 296 -14.71 -12.62 27.50
C THR A 296 -13.47 -12.71 28.38
N THR A 297 -12.48 -13.46 27.91
CA THR A 297 -11.13 -13.45 28.46
C THR A 297 -10.32 -12.33 27.83
N TRP A 298 -9.85 -11.41 28.64
CA TRP A 298 -8.93 -10.36 28.24
C TRP A 298 -7.50 -10.86 28.30
N LYS A 299 -6.70 -10.51 27.32
CA LYS A 299 -5.26 -10.75 27.31
C LYS A 299 -4.52 -9.43 27.38
N ALA A 300 -3.77 -9.25 28.47
CA ALA A 300 -2.81 -8.17 28.63
C ALA A 300 -1.46 -8.66 28.13
N SER A 301 -0.84 -7.91 27.21
CA SER A 301 0.51 -8.17 26.67
C SER A 301 1.36 -6.94 26.84
N ALA A 302 2.55 -7.10 27.41
CA ALA A 302 3.49 -6.00 27.61
C ALA A 302 4.85 -6.33 26.97
N TRP A 303 5.44 -5.33 26.36
CA TRP A 303 6.78 -5.33 25.82
C TRP A 303 7.58 -4.23 26.49
N VAL A 304 8.78 -4.56 26.92
CA VAL A 304 9.65 -3.65 27.68
C VAL A 304 10.97 -3.47 26.96
N ILE A 305 11.44 -2.23 26.90
CA ILE A 305 12.78 -1.88 26.41
C ILE A 305 13.41 -0.84 27.31
N THR A 306 14.71 -0.96 27.55
CA THR A 306 15.49 0.07 28.27
C THR A 306 16.43 0.83 27.32
N PRO A 307 16.92 2.02 27.68
CA PRO A 307 17.95 2.72 26.90
C PRO A 307 19.20 1.88 26.64
N GLY A 308 19.49 0.90 27.53
CA GLY A 308 20.57 -0.06 27.36
C GLY A 308 20.24 -1.25 26.45
N LEU A 309 19.13 -1.20 25.69
CA LEU A 309 18.64 -2.26 24.80
C LEU A 309 18.37 -3.60 25.52
N GLN A 310 18.13 -3.57 26.84
CA GLN A 310 17.56 -4.72 27.53
C GLN A 310 16.07 -4.80 27.16
N VAL A 311 15.60 -6.00 26.86
CA VAL A 311 14.23 -6.24 26.39
C VAL A 311 13.58 -7.42 27.09
N GLY A 312 12.25 -7.35 27.19
CA GLY A 312 11.46 -8.45 27.72
C GLY A 312 10.00 -8.32 27.32
N GLN A 313 9.25 -9.41 27.44
CA GLN A 313 7.81 -9.40 27.19
C GLN A 313 7.11 -10.36 28.16
N ALA A 314 5.86 -10.03 28.46
CA ALA A 314 5.01 -10.87 29.29
C ALA A 314 3.55 -10.80 28.80
N SER A 315 2.76 -11.78 29.21
CA SER A 315 1.31 -11.72 29.05
C SER A 315 0.60 -12.32 30.26
N ALA A 316 -0.60 -11.80 30.53
CA ALA A 316 -1.51 -12.33 31.55
C ALA A 316 -2.95 -12.30 31.05
N GLU A 317 -3.79 -13.13 31.64
CA GLU A 317 -5.19 -13.23 31.24
C GLU A 317 -6.09 -12.98 32.46
N PHE A 318 -7.23 -12.35 32.24
CA PHE A 318 -8.28 -12.18 33.21
C PHE A 318 -9.65 -12.18 32.52
N LEU A 319 -10.71 -12.44 33.26
CA LEU A 319 -12.03 -12.75 32.72
C LEU A 319 -13.05 -11.68 33.12
N THR A 320 -13.87 -11.21 32.17
CA THR A 320 -15.11 -10.51 32.48
C THR A 320 -16.28 -11.46 32.32
N THR A 321 -17.09 -11.64 33.37
CA THR A 321 -18.16 -12.64 33.41
C THR A 321 -19.33 -12.24 34.33
N LYS A 322 -20.46 -12.92 34.15
CA LYS A 322 -21.66 -12.88 35.01
C LYS A 322 -22.08 -14.31 35.37
N ASP A 323 -22.75 -14.47 36.48
CA ASP A 323 -23.26 -15.77 36.91
C ASP A 323 -24.43 -16.26 36.08
N PHE A 324 -25.26 -15.33 35.61
CA PHE A 324 -26.35 -15.57 34.69
C PHE A 324 -26.20 -14.59 33.52
N MET A 325 -26.18 -15.11 32.27
CA MET A 325 -25.86 -14.29 31.13
C MET A 325 -26.59 -14.72 29.85
N VAL A 326 -26.85 -13.77 28.94
CA VAL A 326 -27.33 -14.02 27.59
C VAL A 326 -26.28 -13.65 26.55
N SER A 327 -26.09 -14.53 25.59
CA SER A 327 -25.24 -14.29 24.42
C SER A 327 -26.10 -14.37 23.14
N MET A 328 -25.87 -13.45 22.22
CA MET A 328 -26.56 -13.41 20.95
C MET A 328 -25.74 -14.11 19.88
N GLN A 329 -26.38 -14.97 19.09
CA GLN A 329 -25.84 -15.53 17.87
C GLN A 329 -26.63 -14.97 16.69
N ALA A 330 -25.95 -14.22 15.84
CA ALA A 330 -26.50 -13.61 14.64
C ALA A 330 -25.38 -13.51 13.58
N PRO A 331 -25.71 -13.44 12.29
CA PRO A 331 -24.78 -13.06 11.24
C PRO A 331 -24.17 -11.68 11.53
N ARG A 332 -23.00 -11.39 10.96
CA ARG A 332 -22.34 -10.08 11.13
C ARG A 332 -23.06 -8.95 10.39
N PHE A 333 -23.82 -9.29 9.38
CA PHE A 333 -24.68 -8.40 8.58
C PHE A 333 -25.82 -9.22 8.02
N PHE A 334 -26.85 -8.53 7.58
CA PHE A 334 -27.98 -9.10 6.83
C PHE A 334 -28.04 -8.48 5.45
N VAL A 335 -28.64 -9.18 4.52
CA VAL A 335 -29.01 -8.62 3.22
C VAL A 335 -30.54 -8.57 3.15
N GLU A 336 -31.08 -7.50 2.61
CA GLU A 336 -32.50 -7.35 2.38
C GLU A 336 -33.07 -8.61 1.71
N LYS A 337 -34.20 -9.12 2.21
CA LYS A 337 -34.87 -10.38 1.85
C LYS A 337 -34.25 -11.65 2.45
N ASP A 338 -33.16 -11.55 3.27
CA ASP A 338 -32.71 -12.69 4.02
C ASP A 338 -33.73 -13.14 5.04
N ILE A 339 -33.88 -14.45 5.18
CA ILE A 339 -34.59 -15.09 6.27
C ILE A 339 -33.54 -15.77 7.15
N VAL A 340 -33.46 -15.33 8.39
CA VAL A 340 -32.39 -15.70 9.29
C VAL A 340 -32.89 -16.19 10.63
N MET A 341 -32.14 -17.11 11.26
CA MET A 341 -32.38 -17.53 12.62
C MET A 341 -31.50 -16.74 13.58
N LEU A 342 -32.10 -16.02 14.52
CA LEU A 342 -31.46 -15.31 15.60
C LEU A 342 -31.56 -16.15 16.86
N SER A 343 -30.47 -16.38 17.58
CA SER A 343 -30.45 -17.27 18.74
C SER A 343 -29.94 -16.56 19.99
N ALA A 344 -30.66 -16.70 21.10
CA ALA A 344 -30.18 -16.36 22.43
C ALA A 344 -29.65 -17.62 23.13
N LEU A 345 -28.38 -17.60 23.50
CA LEU A 345 -27.77 -18.60 24.34
C LEU A 345 -27.75 -18.10 25.77
N VAL A 346 -28.60 -18.68 26.62
CA VAL A 346 -28.70 -18.35 28.04
C VAL A 346 -27.83 -19.34 28.84
N ARG A 347 -26.88 -18.79 29.59
CA ARG A 347 -25.98 -19.57 30.44
C ARG A 347 -26.24 -19.30 31.92
N ASN A 348 -26.34 -20.39 32.70
CA ASN A 348 -26.47 -20.36 34.14
C ASN A 348 -25.24 -20.99 34.77
N ARG A 349 -24.45 -20.20 35.44
CA ARG A 349 -23.23 -20.63 36.17
C ARG A 349 -23.50 -20.83 37.67
N THR A 350 -24.75 -20.72 38.09
CA THR A 350 -25.13 -20.96 39.47
C THR A 350 -25.29 -22.46 39.76
N GLY A 351 -25.30 -22.84 41.02
CA GLY A 351 -25.46 -24.22 41.44
C GLY A 351 -26.91 -24.70 41.42
N LYS A 352 -27.89 -23.91 40.92
CA LYS A 352 -29.31 -24.26 40.86
C LYS A 352 -29.87 -24.11 39.47
N ALA A 353 -30.74 -25.01 39.05
CA ALA A 353 -31.51 -24.82 37.83
C ALA A 353 -32.47 -23.62 37.96
N VAL A 354 -32.69 -22.89 36.91
CA VAL A 354 -33.57 -21.71 36.88
C VAL A 354 -34.50 -21.75 35.67
N ARG A 355 -35.72 -21.28 35.83
CA ARG A 355 -36.61 -20.99 34.73
C ARG A 355 -36.42 -19.55 34.32
N ALA A 356 -36.00 -19.34 33.09
CA ALA A 356 -35.66 -18.07 32.55
C ALA A 356 -36.74 -17.59 31.56
N ARG A 357 -37.12 -16.33 31.68
CA ARG A 357 -37.88 -15.60 30.67
C ARG A 357 -36.90 -14.92 29.71
N VAL A 358 -36.97 -15.28 28.44
CA VAL A 358 -36.07 -14.76 27.39
C VAL A 358 -36.87 -13.99 26.36
N SER A 359 -36.41 -12.78 26.01
CA SER A 359 -37.09 -11.96 25.04
C SER A 359 -36.15 -11.42 23.97
N ILE A 360 -36.69 -11.17 22.78
CA ILE A 360 -36.03 -10.47 21.68
C ILE A 360 -36.81 -9.20 21.35
N SER A 361 -36.08 -8.13 21.05
CA SER A 361 -36.61 -6.87 20.55
C SER A 361 -35.85 -6.44 19.32
N LEU A 362 -36.56 -6.24 18.22
CA LEU A 362 -36.02 -5.72 16.97
C LEU A 362 -36.45 -4.25 16.86
N LYS A 363 -35.48 -3.36 16.72
CA LYS A 363 -35.69 -1.92 16.59
C LYS A 363 -35.32 -1.46 15.19
N ASP A 364 -35.77 -0.26 14.83
CA ASP A 364 -35.45 0.44 13.58
C ASP A 364 -36.13 -0.11 12.32
N GLY A 365 -36.97 -1.14 12.40
CA GLY A 365 -37.82 -1.64 11.30
C GLY A 365 -37.04 -2.18 10.11
N CYS A 366 -35.81 -2.63 10.33
CA CYS A 366 -35.01 -3.29 9.30
C CYS A 366 -35.15 -4.82 9.34
N LEU A 367 -35.48 -5.37 10.51
CA LEU A 367 -35.79 -6.78 10.73
C LEU A 367 -37.17 -6.91 11.35
N GLU A 368 -37.87 -7.97 10.95
CA GLU A 368 -39.19 -8.32 11.49
C GLU A 368 -39.23 -9.79 11.90
N LEU A 369 -39.84 -10.12 13.04
CA LEU A 369 -40.06 -11.50 13.42
C LEU A 369 -41.11 -12.11 12.50
N LEU A 370 -40.82 -13.29 11.96
CA LEU A 370 -41.74 -14.02 11.14
C LEU A 370 -42.75 -14.77 12.02
N PRO A 371 -44.06 -14.84 11.64
CA PRO A 371 -45.00 -15.72 12.28
C PRO A 371 -44.55 -17.18 12.22
N ALA A 372 -44.89 -17.98 13.22
CA ALA A 372 -44.52 -19.40 13.25
C ALA A 372 -45.07 -20.24 12.10
N ASP A 373 -46.21 -19.80 11.53
CA ASP A 373 -46.89 -20.40 10.39
C ASP A 373 -46.49 -19.80 9.03
N ASP A 374 -45.53 -18.87 9.04
CA ASP A 374 -45.05 -18.27 7.80
C ASP A 374 -44.51 -19.36 6.84
N PRO A 375 -44.93 -19.35 5.58
CA PRO A 375 -44.53 -20.32 4.57
C PRO A 375 -43.02 -20.43 4.40
N ALA A 376 -42.27 -19.35 4.64
CA ALA A 376 -40.82 -19.29 4.47
C ALA A 376 -40.05 -20.05 5.55
N VAL A 377 -40.62 -20.24 6.75
CA VAL A 377 -39.98 -20.93 7.86
C VAL A 377 -40.68 -22.25 8.25
N LYS A 378 -41.84 -22.50 7.67
CA LYS A 378 -42.62 -23.70 7.89
C LYS A 378 -41.81 -24.97 7.54
N GLY A 379 -41.56 -25.82 8.53
CA GLY A 379 -40.80 -27.05 8.37
C GLY A 379 -39.27 -26.90 8.52
N LEU A 380 -38.74 -25.67 8.71
CA LEU A 380 -37.30 -25.46 8.98
C LEU A 380 -36.92 -25.70 10.43
N SER A 381 -37.85 -25.62 11.37
CA SER A 381 -37.60 -25.88 12.81
C SER A 381 -38.72 -26.74 13.38
N ALA A 382 -38.38 -27.58 14.33
CA ALA A 382 -39.37 -28.32 15.17
C ALA A 382 -40.06 -27.41 16.20
N ASP A 383 -39.51 -26.23 16.45
CA ASP A 383 -40.02 -25.25 17.39
C ASP A 383 -40.91 -24.23 16.63
N THR A 384 -42.21 -24.34 16.87
CA THR A 384 -43.25 -23.55 16.17
C THR A 384 -43.61 -22.25 16.88
N ASP A 385 -42.98 -21.98 18.07
CA ASP A 385 -43.24 -20.75 18.82
C ASP A 385 -42.19 -19.69 18.45
N ASN A 386 -42.60 -18.67 17.74
CA ASN A 386 -41.75 -17.51 17.42
C ASN A 386 -42.22 -16.23 18.14
N SER A 387 -42.89 -16.37 19.27
CA SER A 387 -43.26 -15.22 20.10
C SER A 387 -42.05 -14.50 20.63
N ALA A 388 -42.13 -13.16 20.68
CA ALA A 388 -41.00 -12.33 21.11
C ALA A 388 -40.51 -12.62 22.56
N VAL A 389 -41.35 -13.27 23.36
CA VAL A 389 -41.03 -13.63 24.74
C VAL A 389 -41.30 -15.12 24.94
N ARG A 390 -40.30 -15.82 25.47
CA ARG A 390 -40.34 -17.26 25.66
C ARG A 390 -39.79 -17.63 27.03
N GLU A 391 -40.26 -18.75 27.60
CA GLU A 391 -39.72 -19.30 28.84
C GLU A 391 -38.93 -20.57 28.55
N VAL A 392 -37.79 -20.74 29.23
CA VAL A 392 -36.93 -21.88 29.07
C VAL A 392 -36.30 -22.30 30.39
N ASP A 393 -36.21 -23.61 30.63
CA ASP A 393 -35.51 -24.13 31.79
C ASP A 393 -34.02 -24.22 31.51
N VAL A 394 -33.20 -23.58 32.36
CA VAL A 394 -31.74 -23.55 32.22
C VAL A 394 -31.13 -24.36 33.37
N PRO A 395 -30.50 -25.51 33.12
CA PRO A 395 -29.91 -26.36 34.15
C PRO A 395 -28.84 -25.62 35.00
N ALA A 396 -28.60 -26.12 36.19
CA ALA A 396 -27.46 -25.68 37.01
C ALA A 396 -26.16 -25.92 36.24
N GLN A 397 -25.25 -24.97 36.25
CA GLN A 397 -23.98 -25.00 35.49
C GLN A 397 -24.17 -25.36 34.02
N GLY A 398 -25.34 -25.04 33.46
CA GLY A 398 -25.73 -25.39 32.08
C GLY A 398 -26.14 -24.23 31.22
N GLN A 399 -26.71 -24.55 30.11
CA GLN A 399 -27.16 -23.56 29.10
C GLN A 399 -28.43 -24.02 28.39
N ALA A 400 -29.18 -23.05 27.87
CA ALA A 400 -30.33 -23.27 26.97
C ALA A 400 -30.26 -22.30 25.80
N VAL A 401 -30.86 -22.71 24.65
CA VAL A 401 -30.89 -21.89 23.42
C VAL A 401 -32.36 -21.60 23.11
N VAL A 402 -32.63 -20.35 22.77
CA VAL A 402 -33.93 -19.89 22.27
C VAL A 402 -33.73 -19.28 20.90
N ASN A 403 -34.51 -19.73 19.92
CA ASN A 403 -34.34 -19.33 18.53
C ASN A 403 -35.55 -18.54 18.04
N TRP A 404 -35.32 -17.56 17.17
CA TRP A 404 -36.32 -16.78 16.48
C TRP A 404 -36.02 -16.68 14.99
N TRP A 405 -37.03 -16.80 14.16
CA TRP A 405 -36.92 -16.51 12.74
C TRP A 405 -37.25 -15.04 12.48
N ALA A 406 -36.41 -14.37 11.71
CA ALA A 406 -36.59 -12.98 11.33
C ALA A 406 -36.33 -12.80 9.83
N ALA A 407 -37.08 -11.87 9.22
CA ALA A 407 -36.85 -11.43 7.85
C ALA A 407 -36.15 -10.06 7.85
N ALA A 408 -35.19 -9.88 6.95
CA ALA A 408 -34.59 -8.59 6.67
C ALA A 408 -35.45 -7.86 5.61
N VAL A 409 -36.27 -6.90 6.06
CA VAL A 409 -37.29 -6.26 5.23
C VAL A 409 -36.83 -4.95 4.58
N ARG A 410 -35.82 -4.28 5.16
CA ARG A 410 -35.35 -2.99 4.69
C ARG A 410 -33.86 -2.80 5.03
N GLU A 411 -33.13 -2.16 4.15
CA GLU A 411 -31.76 -1.74 4.41
C GLU A 411 -31.66 -0.72 5.54
N GLY A 412 -30.47 -0.64 6.15
CA GLY A 412 -30.18 0.28 7.24
C GLY A 412 -29.34 -0.36 8.33
N THR A 413 -29.61 0.02 9.56
CA THR A 413 -28.99 -0.56 10.76
C THR A 413 -30.05 -1.15 11.65
N ALA A 414 -30.03 -2.44 11.83
CA ALA A 414 -30.95 -3.16 12.71
C ALA A 414 -30.37 -3.24 14.13
N ALA A 415 -31.03 -2.69 15.13
CA ALA A 415 -30.68 -2.89 16.51
C ALA A 415 -31.45 -4.07 17.09
N VAL A 416 -30.74 -5.14 17.40
CA VAL A 416 -31.28 -6.38 17.97
C VAL A 416 -30.92 -6.43 19.46
N ALA A 417 -31.94 -6.48 20.32
CA ALA A 417 -31.75 -6.66 21.76
C ALA A 417 -32.31 -8.01 22.21
N MET A 418 -31.56 -8.72 23.04
CA MET A 418 -31.98 -9.95 23.70
C MET A 418 -31.80 -9.80 25.20
N GLU A 419 -32.83 -10.19 25.96
CA GLU A 419 -32.86 -10.15 27.40
C GLU A 419 -33.23 -11.51 27.96
N ALA A 420 -32.58 -11.88 29.05
CA ALA A 420 -32.93 -13.07 29.83
C ALA A 420 -33.00 -12.71 31.31
N SER A 421 -34.08 -13.13 31.98
CA SER A 421 -34.31 -12.89 33.42
C SER A 421 -34.74 -14.17 34.15
N ALA A 422 -34.26 -14.36 35.39
CA ALA A 422 -34.58 -15.46 36.23
C ALA A 422 -34.61 -15.02 37.70
N GLY A 423 -35.80 -14.85 38.28
CA GLY A 423 -36.00 -14.29 39.62
C GLY A 423 -35.39 -12.90 39.74
N SER A 424 -34.42 -12.71 40.64
CA SER A 424 -33.73 -11.44 40.86
C SER A 424 -32.51 -11.20 39.98
N THR A 425 -32.17 -12.13 39.10
CA THR A 425 -30.99 -12.02 38.21
C THR A 425 -31.42 -11.88 36.77
N GLY A 426 -30.63 -11.14 36.02
CA GLY A 426 -30.87 -11.00 34.59
C GLY A 426 -29.67 -10.39 33.84
N ASP A 427 -29.75 -10.51 32.53
CA ASP A 427 -28.74 -9.98 31.59
C ASP A 427 -29.41 -9.57 30.28
N ALA A 428 -28.98 -8.47 29.69
CA ALA A 428 -29.49 -8.03 28.42
C ALA A 428 -28.33 -7.57 27.53
N ARG A 429 -28.44 -7.84 26.22
CA ARG A 429 -27.45 -7.47 25.23
C ARG A 429 -28.12 -6.87 24.01
N GLN A 430 -27.61 -5.72 23.54
CA GLN A 430 -28.01 -5.14 22.28
C GLN A 430 -26.79 -5.05 21.33
N MET A 431 -27.02 -5.37 20.08
CA MET A 431 -26.04 -5.20 19.00
C MET A 431 -26.69 -4.55 17.79
N ASN A 432 -25.90 -3.78 17.06
CA ASN A 432 -26.31 -3.15 15.83
C ASN A 432 -25.70 -3.93 14.66
N PHE A 433 -26.51 -4.25 13.66
CA PHE A 433 -26.10 -4.99 12.48
C PHE A 433 -26.44 -4.19 11.22
N PRO A 434 -25.53 -4.08 10.25
CA PRO A 434 -25.88 -3.52 8.95
C PRO A 434 -26.81 -4.47 8.20
N VAL A 435 -27.86 -3.92 7.63
CA VAL A 435 -28.72 -4.59 6.66
C VAL A 435 -28.43 -3.99 5.29
N LEU A 436 -27.85 -4.79 4.44
CA LEU A 436 -27.33 -4.36 3.13
C LEU A 436 -28.44 -4.46 2.05
N VAL A 437 -28.30 -3.69 1.02
CA VAL A 437 -29.18 -3.76 -0.16
C VAL A 437 -29.02 -5.09 -0.86
N HIS A 438 -30.12 -5.72 -1.26
CA HIS A 438 -30.09 -6.86 -2.17
C HIS A 438 -29.91 -6.38 -3.61
N GLY A 439 -28.69 -5.98 -3.93
CA GLY A 439 -28.34 -5.42 -5.23
C GLY A 439 -26.91 -4.93 -5.25
N MET A 440 -26.48 -4.43 -6.39
CA MET A 440 -25.16 -3.82 -6.51
C MET A 440 -25.29 -2.39 -7.06
N LYS A 441 -24.45 -1.50 -6.56
CA LYS A 441 -24.33 -0.16 -7.10
C LYS A 441 -23.73 -0.24 -8.51
N GLN A 442 -24.44 0.29 -9.48
CA GLN A 442 -23.95 0.43 -10.86
C GLN A 442 -23.67 1.90 -11.13
N LEU A 443 -22.51 2.17 -11.67
CA LEU A 443 -22.11 3.48 -12.14
C LEU A 443 -22.15 3.47 -13.68
N HIS A 444 -22.98 4.32 -14.24
CA HIS A 444 -22.99 4.62 -15.67
C HIS A 444 -22.44 6.03 -15.82
N ALA A 445 -21.41 6.18 -16.61
CA ALA A 445 -20.78 7.46 -16.85
C ALA A 445 -20.63 7.67 -18.34
N GLU A 446 -21.09 8.83 -18.81
CA GLU A 446 -20.93 9.28 -20.18
C GLU A 446 -20.20 10.63 -20.14
N SER A 447 -19.42 10.91 -21.15
CA SER A 447 -18.71 12.17 -21.26
C SER A 447 -18.76 12.69 -22.70
N ALA A 448 -18.88 14.00 -22.84
CA ALA A 448 -18.75 14.66 -24.12
C ALA A 448 -17.97 15.97 -23.99
N ALA A 449 -17.37 16.40 -25.08
CA ALA A 449 -16.75 17.72 -25.18
C ALA A 449 -17.50 18.50 -26.26
N VAL A 450 -17.85 19.74 -25.95
CA VAL A 450 -18.31 20.71 -26.96
C VAL A 450 -17.04 21.35 -27.53
N LEU A 451 -16.66 20.89 -28.72
CA LEU A 451 -15.43 21.38 -29.40
C LEU A 451 -15.68 22.69 -30.15
N SER A 452 -14.58 23.37 -30.55
CA SER A 452 -14.68 24.60 -31.33
C SER A 452 -15.57 24.44 -32.58
N GLY A 453 -16.58 25.32 -32.70
CA GLY A 453 -17.56 25.26 -33.78
C GLY A 453 -18.81 24.41 -33.50
N GLU A 454 -18.86 23.67 -32.39
CA GLU A 454 -20.06 22.96 -31.92
C GLU A 454 -20.83 23.87 -30.96
N GLN A 455 -22.17 23.79 -30.98
CA GLN A 455 -23.04 24.55 -30.08
C GLN A 455 -23.70 23.71 -29.00
N GLU A 456 -23.89 22.42 -29.26
CA GLU A 456 -24.51 21.49 -28.31
C GLU A 456 -23.97 20.07 -28.41
N LYS A 457 -24.10 19.33 -27.33
CA LYS A 457 -23.87 17.89 -27.26
C LYS A 457 -25.00 17.21 -26.46
N THR A 458 -25.51 16.14 -26.99
CA THR A 458 -26.49 15.30 -26.31
C THR A 458 -25.84 14.04 -25.80
N LEU A 459 -26.02 13.76 -24.51
CA LEU A 459 -25.64 12.51 -23.85
C LEU A 459 -26.90 11.68 -23.59
N SER A 460 -26.89 10.40 -23.95
CA SER A 460 -27.99 9.48 -23.74
C SER A 460 -27.60 8.40 -22.75
N ILE A 461 -28.22 8.38 -21.57
CA ILE A 461 -27.97 7.38 -20.53
C ILE A 461 -29.15 6.44 -20.46
N SER A 462 -28.89 5.15 -20.73
CA SER A 462 -29.90 4.11 -20.58
C SER A 462 -29.87 3.57 -19.16
N LEU A 463 -30.96 3.77 -18.41
CA LEU A 463 -31.06 3.32 -17.02
C LEU A 463 -31.80 1.99 -16.94
N PRO A 464 -31.34 1.02 -16.12
CA PRO A 464 -32.04 -0.22 -15.88
C PRO A 464 -33.44 0.04 -15.33
N GLN A 465 -34.44 -0.70 -15.83
CA GLN A 465 -35.81 -0.60 -15.32
C GLN A 465 -35.91 -1.08 -13.87
N GLN A 466 -35.16 -2.12 -13.52
CA GLN A 466 -35.06 -2.66 -12.17
C GLN A 466 -34.00 -1.92 -11.35
N ARG A 467 -34.33 -0.71 -10.92
CA ARG A 467 -33.46 0.08 -10.05
C ARG A 467 -34.26 0.68 -8.91
N ARG A 468 -33.61 0.96 -7.82
CA ARG A 468 -34.17 1.79 -6.73
C ARG A 468 -34.09 3.25 -7.15
N ARG A 469 -35.23 3.86 -7.40
CA ARG A 469 -35.29 5.25 -7.87
C ARG A 469 -34.83 6.23 -6.79
N GLU A 470 -35.16 5.93 -5.53
CA GLU A 470 -34.84 6.75 -4.37
C GLU A 470 -33.32 6.80 -4.13
N GLU A 471 -32.60 5.73 -4.50
CA GLU A 471 -31.14 5.59 -4.35
C GLU A 471 -30.39 5.89 -5.65
N SER A 472 -31.12 6.27 -6.70
CA SER A 472 -30.52 6.64 -7.98
C SER A 472 -30.22 8.14 -7.99
N GLU A 473 -29.00 8.49 -8.38
CA GLU A 473 -28.51 9.86 -8.45
C GLU A 473 -27.98 10.14 -9.86
N LEU A 474 -28.34 11.27 -10.44
CA LEU A 474 -27.75 11.80 -11.66
C LEU A 474 -26.86 12.99 -11.29
N VAL A 475 -25.57 12.84 -11.58
CA VAL A 475 -24.58 13.92 -11.38
C VAL A 475 -24.16 14.42 -12.75
N VAL A 476 -24.39 15.68 -13.04
CA VAL A 476 -23.91 16.35 -14.24
C VAL A 476 -22.76 17.29 -13.87
N LYS A 477 -21.58 17.01 -14.39
CA LYS A 477 -20.41 17.87 -14.22
C LYS A 477 -20.13 18.61 -15.52
N VAL A 478 -20.08 19.93 -15.45
CA VAL A 478 -19.68 20.79 -16.56
C VAL A 478 -18.40 21.51 -16.18
N SER A 479 -17.41 21.47 -17.02
CA SER A 479 -16.15 22.14 -16.80
C SER A 479 -15.71 22.90 -18.06
N PRO A 480 -15.31 24.16 -17.95
CA PRO A 480 -14.81 24.94 -19.10
C PRO A 480 -13.42 24.46 -19.54
N SER A 481 -12.72 23.73 -18.68
CA SER A 481 -11.36 23.27 -18.93
C SER A 481 -11.09 21.94 -18.24
N ILE A 482 -10.12 21.19 -18.74
CA ILE A 482 -9.63 19.97 -18.10
C ILE A 482 -8.82 20.25 -16.81
N ALA A 483 -8.51 21.52 -16.53
CA ALA A 483 -7.71 21.92 -15.35
C ALA A 483 -8.31 21.42 -14.04
N LEU A 484 -9.62 21.47 -13.88
CA LEU A 484 -10.31 20.93 -12.69
C LEU A 484 -10.08 19.43 -12.52
N SER A 485 -10.17 18.68 -13.61
CA SER A 485 -9.93 17.23 -13.61
C SER A 485 -8.51 16.87 -13.19
N MET A 486 -7.53 17.71 -13.51
CA MET A 486 -6.15 17.53 -13.06
C MET A 486 -6.01 17.75 -11.55
N VAL A 487 -6.66 18.80 -11.04
CA VAL A 487 -6.66 19.10 -9.60
C VAL A 487 -7.32 17.97 -8.79
N GLU A 488 -8.40 17.37 -9.30
CA GLU A 488 -9.10 16.24 -8.66
C GLU A 488 -8.23 14.99 -8.49
N ALA A 489 -7.19 14.80 -9.29
CA ALA A 489 -6.29 13.65 -9.21
C ALA A 489 -5.21 13.77 -8.11
N LEU A 490 -4.91 14.98 -7.64
CA LEU A 490 -3.77 15.24 -6.76
C LEU A 490 -3.93 14.68 -5.34
N PRO A 491 -5.11 14.63 -4.69
CA PRO A 491 -5.27 14.04 -3.37
C PRO A 491 -4.82 12.59 -3.29
N TYR A 492 -5.05 11.80 -4.35
CA TYR A 492 -4.58 10.43 -4.44
C TYR A 492 -3.06 10.32 -4.26
N LEU A 493 -2.30 11.21 -4.91
CA LEU A 493 -0.85 11.22 -4.83
C LEU A 493 -0.34 11.77 -3.50
N ALA A 494 -0.95 12.85 -3.00
CA ALA A 494 -0.53 13.51 -1.77
C ALA A 494 -0.72 12.61 -0.53
N GLU A 495 -1.80 11.83 -0.50
CA GLU A 495 -2.16 10.94 0.61
C GLU A 495 -1.57 9.53 0.48
N TYR A 496 -0.82 9.23 -0.60
CA TYR A 496 -0.30 7.89 -0.83
C TYR A 496 0.64 7.44 0.30
N PRO A 497 0.35 6.31 1.01
CA PRO A 497 0.97 6.03 2.31
C PRO A 497 2.39 5.47 2.24
N TYR A 498 2.82 4.98 1.08
CA TYR A 498 4.13 4.34 0.91
C TYR A 498 5.20 5.35 0.49
N GLY A 499 6.47 5.05 0.72
CA GLY A 499 7.59 5.99 0.58
C GLY A 499 8.82 5.42 -0.13
N CYS A 500 8.67 4.60 -1.19
CA CYS A 500 9.79 4.28 -2.06
C CYS A 500 10.30 5.54 -2.78
N VAL A 501 11.39 5.46 -3.52
CA VAL A 501 11.98 6.61 -4.22
C VAL A 501 10.99 7.21 -5.23
N GLU A 502 10.35 6.36 -6.04
CA GLU A 502 9.34 6.76 -7.01
C GLU A 502 8.15 7.48 -6.35
N GLN A 503 7.55 6.87 -5.34
CA GLN A 503 6.39 7.41 -4.64
C GLN A 503 6.72 8.69 -3.87
N THR A 504 7.95 8.82 -3.35
CA THR A 504 8.41 10.04 -2.71
C THR A 504 8.43 11.20 -3.70
N LEU A 505 8.89 10.97 -4.94
CA LEU A 505 8.87 11.97 -6.00
C LEU A 505 7.44 12.31 -6.43
N ASN A 506 6.64 11.28 -6.77
CA ASN A 506 5.32 11.45 -7.36
C ASN A 506 4.28 11.99 -6.37
N ARG A 507 4.58 12.01 -5.07
CA ARG A 507 3.74 12.65 -4.06
C ARG A 507 3.68 14.17 -4.21
N PHE A 508 4.77 14.85 -4.62
CA PHE A 508 4.81 16.31 -4.69
C PHE A 508 4.97 16.86 -6.11
N LEU A 509 5.69 16.15 -6.99
CA LEU A 509 5.98 16.65 -8.32
C LEU A 509 4.73 17.03 -9.14
N PRO A 510 3.70 16.18 -9.25
CA PRO A 510 2.52 16.52 -10.02
C PRO A 510 1.78 17.75 -9.49
N ALA A 511 1.75 17.92 -8.18
CA ALA A 511 1.14 19.11 -7.57
C ALA A 511 1.92 20.39 -7.92
N LEU A 512 3.25 20.33 -7.99
CA LEU A 512 4.07 21.45 -8.49
C LEU A 512 3.77 21.75 -9.94
N VAL A 513 3.74 20.71 -10.80
CA VAL A 513 3.48 20.85 -12.25
C VAL A 513 2.11 21.47 -12.49
N VAL A 514 1.07 20.96 -11.86
CA VAL A 514 -0.30 21.48 -12.02
C VAL A 514 -0.39 22.92 -11.49
N THR A 515 0.19 23.22 -10.33
CA THR A 515 0.16 24.58 -9.77
C THR A 515 0.89 25.58 -10.68
N ASP A 516 2.04 25.19 -11.22
CA ASP A 516 2.79 26.04 -12.14
C ASP A 516 2.02 26.27 -13.45
N THR A 517 1.42 25.21 -13.99
CA THR A 517 0.56 25.29 -15.17
C THR A 517 -0.61 26.26 -14.96
N LEU A 518 -1.33 26.14 -13.84
CA LEU A 518 -2.44 27.05 -13.52
C LEU A 518 -1.97 28.50 -13.40
N LYS A 519 -0.83 28.74 -12.75
CA LYS A 519 -0.23 30.07 -12.65
C LYS A 519 0.16 30.67 -14.02
N GLN A 520 0.77 29.89 -14.91
CA GLN A 520 1.13 30.33 -16.25
C GLN A 520 -0.10 30.66 -17.08
N LEU A 521 -1.23 29.98 -16.83
CA LEU A 521 -2.51 30.30 -17.45
C LEU A 521 -3.24 31.48 -16.78
N GLY A 522 -2.70 32.05 -15.70
CA GLY A 522 -3.34 33.13 -14.95
C GLY A 522 -4.51 32.69 -14.06
N LEU A 523 -4.64 31.37 -13.79
CA LEU A 523 -5.69 30.82 -12.98
C LEU A 523 -5.25 30.77 -11.49
N ASN A 524 -6.17 31.14 -10.60
CA ASN A 524 -5.94 31.10 -9.15
C ASN A 524 -6.63 29.89 -8.51
N PRO A 525 -5.89 28.84 -8.12
CA PRO A 525 -6.50 27.66 -7.51
C PRO A 525 -7.32 27.94 -6.24
N GLY A 526 -6.89 28.90 -5.43
CA GLY A 526 -7.60 29.28 -4.21
C GLY A 526 -8.94 30.00 -4.47
N ALA A 527 -9.06 30.71 -5.58
CA ALA A 527 -10.35 31.28 -6.01
C ALA A 527 -11.29 30.19 -6.50
N ALA A 528 -10.76 29.24 -7.29
CA ALA A 528 -11.52 28.07 -7.76
C ALA A 528 -12.11 27.25 -6.59
N LEU A 529 -11.38 27.05 -5.50
CA LEU A 529 -11.89 26.36 -4.31
C LEU A 529 -13.04 27.13 -3.63
N LYS A 530 -12.93 28.46 -3.55
CA LYS A 530 -13.99 29.31 -2.99
C LYS A 530 -15.25 29.27 -3.86
N SER A 531 -15.11 29.32 -5.15
CA SER A 531 -16.20 29.18 -6.13
C SER A 531 -16.89 27.82 -6.02
N HIS A 532 -16.12 26.76 -5.88
CA HIS A 532 -16.64 25.40 -5.70
C HIS A 532 -17.49 25.26 -4.41
N ARG A 533 -17.14 25.95 -3.33
CA ARG A 533 -17.93 26.01 -2.10
C ARG A 533 -19.28 26.72 -2.28
N SER A 534 -19.42 27.63 -3.24
CA SER A 534 -20.66 28.38 -3.47
C SER A 534 -21.68 27.64 -4.34
N LEU A 535 -21.29 26.55 -5.01
CA LEU A 535 -22.16 25.76 -5.88
C LEU A 535 -23.08 24.82 -5.09
N ASN A 536 -24.23 25.36 -4.63
CA ASN A 536 -25.42 24.65 -4.15
C ASN A 536 -25.25 23.65 -3.00
N PRO A 537 -24.82 24.07 -1.80
CA PRO A 537 -24.84 23.16 -0.63
C PRO A 537 -26.27 22.76 -0.18
N ARG A 538 -27.32 23.40 -0.72
CA ARG A 538 -28.72 23.09 -0.36
C ARG A 538 -29.34 21.91 -1.10
N ASP A 539 -28.80 21.57 -2.28
CA ASP A 539 -29.38 20.56 -3.15
C ASP A 539 -28.78 19.15 -2.96
N ILE A 540 -27.78 19.00 -2.08
CA ILE A 540 -27.09 17.75 -1.88
C ILE A 540 -27.78 16.96 -0.78
N LYS A 541 -28.58 15.97 -1.14
CA LYS A 541 -29.27 15.06 -0.21
C LYS A 541 -28.34 14.30 0.72
N ASN A 542 -27.08 14.07 0.34
CA ASN A 542 -26.08 13.35 1.15
C ASN A 542 -24.98 14.31 1.66
N LYS A 543 -25.29 15.03 2.71
CA LYS A 543 -24.37 15.98 3.35
C LYS A 543 -23.02 15.33 3.74
N ALA A 544 -23.05 14.08 4.25
CA ALA A 544 -21.84 13.38 4.67
C ALA A 544 -20.90 13.07 3.49
N PHE A 545 -21.43 12.71 2.33
CA PHE A 545 -20.66 12.52 1.12
C PHE A 545 -20.05 13.84 0.63
N HIS A 546 -20.87 14.89 0.57
CA HIS A 546 -20.41 16.23 0.19
C HIS A 546 -19.30 16.73 1.13
N ASP A 547 -19.49 16.63 2.43
CA ASP A 547 -18.50 17.05 3.44
C ASP A 547 -17.19 16.23 3.30
N SER A 548 -17.29 14.96 2.97
CA SER A 548 -16.11 14.12 2.68
C SER A 548 -15.36 14.58 1.44
N VAL A 549 -16.06 14.89 0.34
CA VAL A 549 -15.45 15.40 -0.89
C VAL A 549 -14.81 16.76 -0.65
N MET A 550 -15.52 17.68 0.04
CA MET A 550 -15.00 19.01 0.36
C MET A 550 -13.77 18.92 1.27
N LYS A 551 -13.77 18.07 2.29
CA LYS A 551 -12.57 17.82 3.12
C LYS A 551 -11.38 17.33 2.33
N LYS A 552 -11.59 16.47 1.35
CA LYS A 552 -10.50 16.02 0.45
C LYS A 552 -9.98 17.15 -0.42
N LEU A 553 -10.87 17.98 -0.98
CA LEU A 553 -10.48 19.14 -1.77
C LEU A 553 -9.71 20.17 -0.93
N GLU A 554 -10.17 20.45 0.29
CA GLU A 554 -9.49 21.37 1.21
C GLU A 554 -8.08 20.92 1.60
N ARG A 555 -7.83 19.63 1.66
CA ARG A 555 -6.50 19.06 1.94
C ARG A 555 -5.60 19.01 0.70
N ASN A 556 -6.10 19.37 -0.47
CA ASN A 556 -5.32 19.33 -1.69
C ASN A 556 -4.22 20.42 -1.64
N PRO A 557 -2.95 20.06 -1.77
CA PRO A 557 -1.83 20.98 -1.61
C PRO A 557 -1.78 22.09 -2.69
N VAL A 558 -2.49 21.93 -3.81
CA VAL A 558 -2.59 22.98 -4.86
C VAL A 558 -3.22 24.26 -4.35
N TYR A 559 -4.11 24.17 -3.37
CA TYR A 559 -4.79 25.34 -2.81
C TYR A 559 -4.00 26.08 -1.72
N ASP A 560 -2.90 25.50 -1.23
CA ASP A 560 -2.02 26.09 -0.23
C ASP A 560 -0.55 26.02 -0.70
N GLU A 561 -0.07 27.11 -1.25
CA GLU A 561 1.31 27.21 -1.76
C GLU A 561 2.37 26.97 -0.69
N ALA A 562 2.11 27.37 0.56
CA ALA A 562 3.05 27.14 1.66
C ALA A 562 3.09 25.64 2.05
N ALA A 563 1.94 24.99 2.11
CA ALA A 563 1.84 23.55 2.33
C ALA A 563 2.52 22.77 1.19
N LEU A 564 2.29 23.16 -0.06
CA LEU A 564 2.93 22.56 -1.25
C LEU A 564 4.45 22.69 -1.19
N LYS A 565 4.98 23.87 -0.92
CA LYS A 565 6.43 24.10 -0.78
C LYS A 565 7.04 23.27 0.36
N LYS A 566 6.33 23.17 1.49
CA LYS A 566 6.75 22.34 2.62
C LYS A 566 6.74 20.85 2.27
N MET A 567 5.73 20.38 1.52
CA MET A 567 5.65 19.00 1.04
C MET A 567 6.80 18.69 0.06
N ALA A 568 7.05 19.57 -0.89
CA ALA A 568 8.16 19.44 -1.83
C ALA A 568 9.53 19.42 -1.14
N ALA A 569 9.76 20.33 -0.19
CA ALA A 569 11.01 20.38 0.58
C ALA A 569 11.26 19.08 1.35
N ARG A 570 10.23 18.51 1.99
CA ARG A 570 10.32 17.21 2.67
C ARG A 570 10.60 16.06 1.68
N GLY A 571 9.94 16.05 0.53
CA GLY A 571 10.16 15.07 -0.52
C GLY A 571 11.58 15.12 -1.06
N ILE A 572 12.10 16.31 -1.35
CA ILE A 572 13.47 16.54 -1.83
C ILE A 572 14.50 16.11 -0.77
N SER A 573 14.29 16.44 0.51
CA SER A 573 15.16 15.97 1.60
C SER A 573 15.18 14.44 1.66
N SER A 574 14.04 13.80 1.60
CA SER A 574 13.94 12.34 1.60
C SER A 574 14.59 11.69 0.38
N LEU A 575 14.48 12.28 -0.80
CA LEU A 575 15.19 11.82 -1.99
C LEU A 575 16.71 12.01 -1.86
N ARG A 576 17.15 13.09 -1.23
CA ARG A 576 18.58 13.33 -0.95
C ARG A 576 19.16 12.29 -0.01
N GLU A 577 18.44 11.93 1.05
CA GLU A 577 18.85 10.87 1.99
C GLU A 577 18.94 9.49 1.32
N LYS A 578 18.13 9.26 0.30
CA LYS A 578 18.10 8.00 -0.47
C LYS A 578 19.09 8.00 -1.65
N GLN A 579 19.69 9.13 -1.99
CA GLN A 579 20.68 9.22 -3.07
C GLN A 579 21.98 8.51 -2.66
N LEU A 580 22.48 7.65 -3.52
CA LEU A 580 23.75 6.98 -3.31
C LEU A 580 24.93 7.93 -3.50
N SER A 581 26.07 7.61 -2.91
CA SER A 581 27.31 8.43 -2.99
C SER A 581 27.80 8.64 -4.43
N ASN A 582 27.43 7.74 -5.34
CA ASN A 582 27.75 7.86 -6.77
C ASN A 582 26.76 8.74 -7.55
N GLY A 583 25.75 9.29 -6.90
CA GLY A 583 24.73 10.19 -7.46
C GLY A 583 23.47 9.51 -7.99
N SER A 584 23.37 8.19 -7.97
CA SER A 584 22.20 7.44 -8.45
C SER A 584 21.17 7.16 -7.36
N TRP A 585 20.01 6.61 -7.75
CA TRP A 585 19.01 6.06 -6.85
C TRP A 585 18.69 4.61 -7.20
N GLY A 586 18.41 3.81 -6.15
CA GLY A 586 17.68 2.55 -6.28
C GLY A 586 16.19 2.74 -5.98
N TRP A 587 15.43 1.65 -5.97
CA TRP A 587 13.99 1.68 -5.68
C TRP A 587 13.68 2.09 -4.24
N PHE A 588 14.55 1.74 -3.31
CA PHE A 588 14.40 2.00 -1.88
C PHE A 588 15.66 2.64 -1.31
N GLY A 589 15.54 3.30 -0.17
CA GLY A 589 16.69 3.77 0.58
C GLY A 589 17.58 2.61 1.02
N GLY A 590 18.90 2.83 1.03
CA GLY A 590 19.89 1.79 1.37
C GLY A 590 20.17 0.77 0.27
N ALA A 591 19.81 1.05 -0.97
CA ALA A 591 20.21 0.23 -2.11
C ALA A 591 21.75 0.20 -2.24
N GLU A 592 22.31 -0.95 -2.62
CA GLU A 592 23.77 -1.09 -2.82
C GLU A 592 24.20 -0.55 -4.20
N GLU A 593 23.30 -0.64 -5.19
CA GLU A 593 23.55 -0.19 -6.57
C GLU A 593 22.42 0.69 -7.08
N GLY A 594 22.77 1.64 -7.94
CA GLY A 594 21.81 2.51 -8.61
C GLY A 594 21.06 1.78 -9.73
N ASP A 595 19.79 2.13 -9.87
CA ASP A 595 18.95 1.68 -10.98
C ASP A 595 18.86 2.77 -12.06
N PRO A 596 19.12 2.47 -13.34
CA PRO A 596 19.13 3.49 -14.37
C PRO A 596 17.73 4.08 -14.64
N VAL A 597 16.69 3.29 -14.51
CA VAL A 597 15.31 3.75 -14.73
C VAL A 597 14.89 4.67 -13.59
N MET A 598 15.14 4.25 -12.34
CA MET A 598 14.81 5.07 -11.18
C MET A 598 15.63 6.35 -11.13
N THR A 599 16.93 6.27 -11.44
CA THR A 599 17.81 7.45 -11.46
C THR A 599 17.36 8.44 -12.55
N ALA A 600 16.97 7.96 -13.73
CA ALA A 600 16.44 8.79 -14.80
C ALA A 600 15.11 9.44 -14.38
N HIS A 601 14.17 8.67 -13.83
CA HIS A 601 12.87 9.17 -13.35
C HIS A 601 13.04 10.27 -12.30
N VAL A 602 13.92 10.08 -11.31
CA VAL A 602 14.17 11.09 -10.28
C VAL A 602 14.88 12.33 -10.85
N ALA A 603 15.85 12.12 -11.75
CA ALA A 603 16.56 13.24 -12.39
C ALA A 603 15.62 14.12 -13.20
N HIS A 604 14.72 13.50 -14.01
CA HIS A 604 13.66 14.19 -14.74
C HIS A 604 12.76 15.01 -13.82
N GLY A 605 12.18 14.36 -12.79
CA GLY A 605 11.27 15.03 -11.87
C GLY A 605 11.94 16.16 -11.06
N LEU A 606 13.18 15.97 -10.61
CA LEU A 606 13.93 17.03 -9.93
C LEU A 606 14.28 18.19 -10.86
N LYS A 607 14.54 17.92 -12.16
CA LYS A 607 14.75 18.95 -13.17
C LYS A 607 13.49 19.82 -13.35
N ILE A 608 12.32 19.19 -13.44
CA ILE A 608 11.04 19.92 -13.50
C ILE A 608 10.82 20.70 -12.20
N ALA A 609 10.96 20.06 -11.04
CA ALA A 609 10.77 20.69 -9.74
C ALA A 609 11.68 21.91 -9.52
N SER A 610 12.89 21.91 -10.11
CA SER A 610 13.85 23.00 -9.97
C SER A 610 13.37 24.34 -10.55
N ASN A 611 12.34 24.33 -11.39
CA ASN A 611 11.73 25.56 -11.91
C ASN A 611 10.87 26.28 -10.84
N THR A 612 10.40 25.56 -9.82
CA THR A 612 9.43 26.08 -8.85
C THR A 612 9.96 26.08 -7.42
N VAL A 613 10.83 25.14 -7.07
CA VAL A 613 11.38 24.96 -5.73
C VAL A 613 12.90 24.76 -5.77
N ASN A 614 13.55 25.08 -4.65
CA ASN A 614 15.00 24.91 -4.56
C ASN A 614 15.38 23.42 -4.46
N VAL A 615 16.06 22.91 -5.48
CA VAL A 615 16.66 21.57 -5.52
C VAL A 615 18.18 21.72 -5.33
N PRO A 616 18.80 21.02 -4.37
CA PRO A 616 20.25 21.09 -4.18
C PRO A 616 21.00 20.69 -5.47
N GLU A 617 21.90 21.55 -5.92
CA GLU A 617 22.59 21.43 -7.21
C GLU A 617 23.30 20.09 -7.39
N GLY A 618 23.90 19.55 -6.34
CA GLY A 618 24.60 18.28 -6.37
C GLY A 618 23.72 17.07 -6.65
N MET A 619 22.40 17.15 -6.42
CA MET A 619 21.48 16.04 -6.65
C MET A 619 21.31 15.75 -8.15
N ILE A 620 20.98 16.76 -8.92
CA ILE A 620 20.76 16.60 -10.37
C ILE A 620 22.09 16.34 -11.07
N SER A 621 23.14 17.12 -10.78
CA SER A 621 24.46 16.95 -11.43
C SER A 621 25.11 15.60 -11.12
N GLY A 622 24.90 15.06 -9.92
CA GLY A 622 25.32 13.70 -9.53
C GLY A 622 24.62 12.63 -10.36
N ALA A 623 23.28 12.74 -10.51
CA ALA A 623 22.49 11.82 -11.30
C ALA A 623 22.87 11.87 -12.79
N VAL A 624 22.99 13.06 -13.37
CA VAL A 624 23.39 13.25 -14.77
C VAL A 624 24.76 12.63 -15.04
N ARG A 625 25.73 12.81 -14.14
CA ARG A 625 27.07 12.22 -14.28
C ARG A 625 26.98 10.69 -14.26
N TRP A 626 26.20 10.12 -13.35
CA TRP A 626 26.02 8.68 -13.27
C TRP A 626 25.32 8.10 -14.49
N LEU A 627 24.22 8.74 -14.95
CA LEU A 627 23.49 8.33 -16.16
C LEU A 627 24.36 8.44 -17.41
N LYS A 628 25.18 9.49 -17.53
CA LYS A 628 26.14 9.63 -18.62
C LYS A 628 27.13 8.48 -18.65
N ASN A 629 27.75 8.15 -17.52
CA ASN A 629 28.67 7.02 -17.40
C ASN A 629 28.00 5.69 -17.70
N TYR A 630 26.73 5.52 -17.25
CA TYR A 630 25.94 4.34 -17.59
C TYR A 630 25.74 4.24 -19.10
N GLN A 631 25.32 5.32 -19.75
CA GLN A 631 25.02 5.34 -21.18
C GLN A 631 26.28 5.16 -22.04
N GLU A 632 27.41 5.72 -21.65
CA GLU A 632 28.71 5.51 -22.34
C GLU A 632 29.09 4.03 -22.35
N ARG A 633 28.88 3.30 -21.23
CA ARG A 633 29.08 1.85 -21.17
C ARG A 633 28.14 1.09 -22.10
N GLN A 634 26.85 1.51 -22.15
CA GLN A 634 25.89 0.88 -23.07
C GLN A 634 26.23 1.14 -24.53
N THR A 635 26.66 2.34 -24.87
CA THR A 635 27.13 2.71 -26.22
C THR A 635 28.32 1.84 -26.64
N ALA A 636 29.30 1.67 -25.75
CA ALA A 636 30.45 0.80 -26.00
C ALA A 636 30.06 -0.66 -26.29
N LEU A 637 29.05 -1.20 -25.58
CA LEU A 637 28.53 -2.54 -25.84
C LEU A 637 27.85 -2.65 -27.21
N LEU A 638 27.15 -1.64 -27.67
CA LEU A 638 26.55 -1.56 -29.01
C LEU A 638 27.63 -1.48 -30.11
N GLU A 639 28.70 -0.71 -29.88
CA GLU A 639 29.85 -0.67 -30.77
C GLU A 639 30.55 -2.01 -30.89
N GLN A 640 30.68 -2.78 -29.81
CA GLN A 640 31.16 -4.14 -29.84
C GLN A 640 30.17 -5.05 -30.62
N GLY A 641 28.85 -4.82 -30.51
CA GLY A 641 27.84 -5.51 -31.31
C GLY A 641 28.00 -5.27 -32.81
N ASP A 642 28.37 -4.07 -33.22
CA ASP A 642 28.68 -3.78 -34.64
C ASP A 642 29.94 -4.51 -35.10
N LYS A 643 30.97 -4.64 -34.28
CA LYS A 643 32.14 -5.47 -34.58
C LYS A 643 31.76 -6.93 -34.69
N PHE A 644 30.90 -7.45 -33.80
CA PHE A 644 30.38 -8.82 -33.89
C PHE A 644 29.69 -9.05 -35.23
N ARG A 645 28.77 -8.18 -35.66
CA ARG A 645 28.08 -8.30 -36.96
C ARG A 645 29.05 -8.37 -38.14
N LYS A 646 30.13 -7.58 -38.09
CA LYS A 646 31.17 -7.61 -39.11
C LYS A 646 31.95 -8.89 -39.10
N LEU A 647 32.29 -9.44 -37.91
CA LEU A 647 33.00 -10.69 -37.76
C LEU A 647 32.16 -11.89 -38.21
N GLU A 648 30.85 -11.83 -37.94
CA GLU A 648 29.92 -12.89 -38.39
C GLU A 648 29.86 -13.05 -39.90
N GLN A 649 30.07 -11.96 -40.66
CA GLN A 649 30.09 -11.95 -42.12
C GLN A 649 31.37 -12.55 -42.72
N LEU A 650 32.41 -12.75 -41.89
CA LEU A 650 33.65 -13.38 -42.36
C LEU A 650 33.45 -14.88 -42.61
N PRO A 651 34.21 -15.51 -43.55
CA PRO A 651 34.23 -16.92 -43.73
C PRO A 651 34.57 -17.68 -42.45
N ASP A 652 33.98 -18.87 -42.26
CA ASP A 652 34.29 -19.68 -41.09
C ASP A 652 35.74 -20.20 -41.15
N GLY A 653 36.50 -19.87 -40.11
CA GLY A 653 37.90 -20.20 -40.00
C GLY A 653 38.49 -19.93 -38.61
N PRO A 654 39.76 -20.29 -38.41
CA PRO A 654 40.44 -20.06 -37.12
C PRO A 654 40.51 -18.57 -36.73
N GLU A 655 40.71 -17.70 -37.69
CA GLU A 655 40.80 -16.26 -37.49
C GLU A 655 39.47 -15.67 -36.98
N LYS A 656 38.32 -16.07 -37.57
CA LYS A 656 36.99 -15.65 -37.11
C LYS A 656 36.75 -16.11 -35.68
N LYS A 657 37.05 -17.36 -35.36
CA LYS A 657 36.89 -17.94 -34.02
C LYS A 657 37.73 -17.20 -32.99
N GLU A 658 38.99 -16.89 -33.29
CA GLU A 658 39.87 -16.14 -32.39
C GLU A 658 39.42 -14.69 -32.23
N ALA A 659 38.97 -14.02 -33.31
CA ALA A 659 38.42 -12.65 -33.23
C ALA A 659 37.13 -12.57 -32.39
N LEU A 660 36.23 -13.55 -32.54
CA LEU A 660 35.02 -13.63 -31.71
C LEU A 660 35.36 -13.91 -30.23
N ARG A 661 36.34 -14.73 -29.94
CA ARG A 661 36.82 -15.01 -28.58
C ARG A 661 37.38 -13.74 -27.89
N LYS A 662 38.00 -12.87 -28.64
CA LYS A 662 38.59 -11.61 -28.15
C LYS A 662 37.58 -10.48 -28.00
N LEU A 663 36.36 -10.61 -28.55
CA LEU A 663 35.41 -9.50 -28.63
C LEU A 663 34.87 -9.04 -27.27
N GLY A 664 34.78 -9.92 -26.27
CA GLY A 664 34.18 -9.59 -24.96
C GLY A 664 32.65 -9.46 -25.01
N ASN A 665 32.07 -8.75 -24.01
CA ASN A 665 30.62 -8.53 -23.96
C ASN A 665 30.15 -7.53 -25.02
N TYR A 666 29.01 -7.80 -25.63
CA TYR A 666 28.42 -6.92 -26.65
C TYR A 666 26.88 -6.93 -26.56
N ARG A 667 26.27 -5.94 -27.17
CA ARG A 667 24.82 -5.84 -27.39
C ARG A 667 24.56 -5.54 -28.86
N LEU A 668 23.54 -6.19 -29.44
CA LEU A 668 23.21 -6.02 -30.86
C LEU A 668 22.25 -4.86 -31.09
N THR A 669 21.32 -4.63 -30.16
CA THR A 669 20.28 -3.60 -30.30
C THR A 669 20.19 -2.72 -29.06
N ALA A 670 19.76 -1.48 -29.27
CA ALA A 670 19.44 -0.54 -28.22
C ALA A 670 18.13 -0.97 -27.49
N SER A 671 17.94 -0.52 -26.27
CA SER A 671 16.80 -0.88 -25.42
C SER A 671 15.98 0.34 -25.02
N ALA A 672 14.82 0.07 -24.44
CA ALA A 672 13.99 1.13 -23.88
C ALA A 672 14.66 1.90 -22.74
N THR A 673 15.48 1.22 -21.92
CA THR A 673 16.27 1.90 -20.87
C THR A 673 17.27 2.88 -21.48
N ASP A 674 17.89 2.52 -22.61
CA ASP A 674 18.80 3.44 -23.30
C ASP A 674 18.05 4.69 -23.81
N THR A 675 16.83 4.51 -24.31
CA THR A 675 15.98 5.64 -24.76
C THR A 675 15.61 6.55 -23.61
N LEU A 676 15.11 5.98 -22.49
CA LEU A 676 14.75 6.76 -21.31
C LEU A 676 15.95 7.54 -20.76
N VAL A 677 17.07 6.87 -20.57
CA VAL A 677 18.28 7.51 -20.05
C VAL A 677 18.73 8.63 -20.99
N TYR A 678 18.65 8.40 -22.30
CA TYR A 678 19.04 9.43 -23.25
C TYR A 678 18.06 10.61 -23.30
N SER A 679 16.75 10.37 -23.18
CA SER A 679 15.76 11.47 -23.13
C SER A 679 16.04 12.40 -21.94
N VAL A 680 16.28 11.84 -20.76
CA VAL A 680 16.57 12.63 -19.56
C VAL A 680 17.93 13.33 -19.64
N LEU A 681 18.95 12.69 -20.21
CA LEU A 681 20.24 13.35 -20.46
C LEU A 681 20.10 14.52 -21.45
N ALA A 682 19.31 14.35 -22.51
CA ALA A 682 19.04 15.39 -23.50
C ALA A 682 18.30 16.59 -22.87
N GLU A 683 17.29 16.34 -22.02
CA GLU A 683 16.62 17.37 -21.21
C GLU A 683 17.60 18.15 -20.31
N CYS A 684 18.64 17.47 -19.83
CA CYS A 684 19.71 18.08 -19.05
C CYS A 684 20.85 18.69 -19.88
N GLY A 685 20.68 18.77 -21.20
CA GLY A 685 21.66 19.36 -22.11
C GLY A 685 22.85 18.46 -22.47
N VAL A 686 22.81 17.17 -22.12
CA VAL A 686 23.88 16.22 -22.42
C VAL A 686 23.58 15.45 -23.70
N LYS A 687 24.44 15.56 -24.70
CA LYS A 687 24.28 14.86 -25.99
C LYS A 687 25.18 13.63 -26.08
N ASN A 688 24.63 12.53 -26.59
CA ASN A 688 25.34 11.32 -26.96
C ASN A 688 24.92 10.88 -28.38
N LEU A 689 25.54 11.51 -29.39
CA LEU A 689 25.21 11.24 -30.79
C LEU A 689 25.41 9.78 -31.23
N PRO A 690 26.40 9.02 -30.74
CA PRO A 690 26.49 7.59 -31.02
C PRO A 690 25.25 6.82 -30.53
N MET A 691 24.81 7.04 -29.29
CA MET A 691 23.59 6.39 -28.76
C MET A 691 22.36 6.80 -29.59
N GLU A 692 22.20 8.06 -29.93
CA GLU A 692 21.08 8.54 -30.75
C GLU A 692 21.00 7.82 -32.10
N ARG A 693 22.16 7.59 -32.76
CA ARG A 693 22.21 6.81 -34.00
C ARG A 693 21.77 5.36 -33.78
N TYR A 694 22.15 4.74 -32.67
CA TYR A 694 21.74 3.38 -32.36
C TYR A 694 20.24 3.31 -32.08
N LEU A 695 19.69 4.24 -31.31
CA LEU A 695 18.25 4.32 -31.04
C LEU A 695 17.46 4.50 -32.35
N PHE A 696 17.93 5.37 -33.25
CA PHE A 696 17.28 5.60 -34.55
C PHE A 696 17.43 4.38 -35.48
N ARG A 697 18.59 3.70 -35.49
CA ARG A 697 18.80 2.46 -36.23
C ARG A 697 17.81 1.39 -35.84
N ASP A 698 17.65 1.20 -34.51
CA ASP A 698 16.88 0.12 -33.91
C ASP A 698 15.42 0.52 -33.61
N ARG A 699 14.96 1.66 -34.09
CA ARG A 699 13.66 2.27 -33.74
C ARG A 699 12.45 1.37 -33.94
N LEU A 700 12.50 0.45 -34.91
CA LEU A 700 11.41 -0.49 -35.18
C LEU A 700 11.31 -1.62 -34.16
N GLU A 701 12.37 -1.89 -33.43
CA GLU A 701 12.44 -2.90 -32.36
C GLU A 701 12.15 -2.31 -30.98
N LEU A 702 12.14 -0.98 -30.86
CA LEU A 702 11.85 -0.30 -29.61
C LEU A 702 10.34 -0.35 -29.30
N PRO A 703 9.96 -0.44 -27.99
CA PRO A 703 8.57 -0.27 -27.59
C PRO A 703 8.00 1.10 -28.00
N VAL A 704 6.68 1.18 -28.18
CA VAL A 704 6.01 2.39 -28.67
C VAL A 704 6.34 3.63 -27.81
N ILE A 705 6.36 3.49 -26.48
CA ILE A 705 6.76 4.59 -25.58
C ILE A 705 8.16 5.11 -25.89
N SER A 706 9.10 4.20 -26.18
CA SER A 706 10.47 4.59 -26.53
C SER A 706 10.56 5.21 -27.91
N GLN A 707 9.73 4.78 -28.86
CA GLN A 707 9.59 5.43 -30.17
C GLN A 707 9.09 6.88 -30.01
N ILE A 708 8.11 7.09 -29.12
CA ILE A 708 7.58 8.42 -28.80
C ILE A 708 8.66 9.32 -28.18
N GLN A 709 9.40 8.80 -27.18
CA GLN A 709 10.52 9.52 -26.56
C GLN A 709 11.62 9.87 -27.56
N LEU A 710 11.93 8.93 -28.46
CA LEU A 710 12.89 9.21 -29.54
C LEU A 710 12.37 10.30 -30.50
N ALA A 711 11.08 10.26 -30.84
CA ALA A 711 10.46 11.31 -31.67
C ALA A 711 10.54 12.69 -30.97
N GLU A 712 10.32 12.75 -29.66
CA GLU A 712 10.45 14.00 -28.89
C GLU A 712 11.89 14.52 -28.91
N ILE A 713 12.87 13.64 -28.70
CA ILE A 713 14.29 13.99 -28.80
C ILE A 713 14.65 14.57 -30.20
N LEU A 714 14.17 13.93 -31.25
CA LEU A 714 14.44 14.36 -32.63
C LEU A 714 13.77 15.69 -32.95
N LEU A 715 12.57 15.93 -32.42
CA LEU A 715 11.86 17.19 -32.53
C LEU A 715 12.65 18.31 -31.85
N ASP A 716 13.13 18.10 -30.63
CA ASP A 716 13.91 19.08 -29.85
C ASP A 716 15.28 19.35 -30.46
N ALA A 717 15.85 18.33 -31.10
CA ALA A 717 17.11 18.50 -31.87
C ALA A 717 16.91 19.11 -33.25
N HIS A 718 15.68 19.53 -33.64
CA HIS A 718 15.31 20.03 -34.94
C HIS A 718 15.66 19.07 -36.10
N ARG A 719 15.69 17.77 -35.86
CA ARG A 719 15.95 16.72 -36.86
C ARG A 719 14.66 16.31 -37.56
N MET A 720 14.04 17.22 -38.28
CA MET A 720 12.70 17.02 -38.84
C MET A 720 12.62 15.87 -39.84
N ASP A 721 13.67 15.59 -40.62
CA ASP A 721 13.68 14.45 -41.55
C ASP A 721 13.57 13.10 -40.83
N ASP A 722 14.24 12.95 -39.73
CA ASP A 722 14.22 11.74 -38.93
C ASP A 722 12.94 11.66 -38.08
N PHE A 723 12.47 12.80 -37.58
CA PHE A 723 11.15 12.91 -36.93
C PHE A 723 10.04 12.45 -37.87
N ASN A 724 10.03 12.92 -39.12
CA ASN A 724 9.03 12.53 -40.11
C ASN A 724 9.11 11.05 -40.52
N LYS A 725 10.25 10.38 -40.30
CA LYS A 725 10.40 8.95 -40.54
C LYS A 725 9.87 8.10 -39.38
N ILE A 726 9.91 8.60 -38.14
CA ILE A 726 9.45 7.84 -36.96
C ILE A 726 7.95 8.06 -36.69
N MET A 727 7.38 9.20 -37.03
CA MET A 727 5.96 9.49 -36.77
C MET A 727 5.00 8.48 -37.41
N PRO A 728 5.17 8.03 -38.68
CA PRO A 728 4.32 6.98 -39.26
C PRO A 728 4.43 5.65 -38.51
N VAL A 729 5.59 5.33 -37.90
CA VAL A 729 5.78 4.12 -37.11
C VAL A 729 4.96 4.16 -35.84
N ILE A 730 4.78 5.33 -35.26
CA ILE A 730 3.95 5.53 -34.05
C ILE A 730 2.47 5.61 -34.46
N SER A 731 2.13 6.40 -35.47
CA SER A 731 0.74 6.68 -35.83
C SER A 731 -0.01 5.48 -36.41
N GLN A 732 0.69 4.42 -36.86
CA GLN A 732 0.03 3.16 -37.26
C GLN A 732 -0.79 2.51 -36.14
N PHE A 733 -0.47 2.80 -34.90
CA PHE A 733 -1.21 2.30 -33.73
C PHE A 733 -2.40 3.18 -33.34
N LEU A 734 -2.56 4.37 -33.97
CA LEU A 734 -3.62 5.30 -33.61
C LEU A 734 -4.99 4.76 -33.99
N GLN A 735 -5.89 4.78 -33.04
CA GLN A 735 -7.32 4.49 -33.18
C GLN A 735 -8.11 5.75 -32.82
N GLN A 736 -9.24 5.93 -33.41
CA GLN A 736 -10.18 7.00 -33.11
C GLN A 736 -11.59 6.46 -33.02
N ASP A 737 -12.36 7.02 -32.09
CA ASP A 737 -13.78 6.77 -31.93
C ASP A 737 -14.52 8.11 -32.02
N ASP A 738 -15.29 8.26 -33.08
CA ASP A 738 -16.03 9.52 -33.34
C ASP A 738 -17.25 9.65 -32.42
N SER A 739 -17.83 8.55 -31.96
CA SER A 739 -18.98 8.57 -31.06
C SER A 739 -18.58 9.06 -29.67
N LEU A 740 -17.43 8.63 -29.18
CA LEU A 740 -16.84 9.04 -27.90
C LEU A 740 -15.95 10.26 -28.01
N GLN A 741 -15.66 10.73 -29.23
CA GLN A 741 -14.72 11.83 -29.52
C GLN A 741 -13.33 11.56 -28.90
N THR A 742 -12.86 10.34 -28.94
CA THR A 742 -11.58 9.93 -28.34
C THR A 742 -10.61 9.42 -29.40
N ALA A 743 -9.33 9.48 -29.05
CA ALA A 743 -8.25 8.87 -29.81
C ALA A 743 -7.24 8.25 -28.86
N TRP A 744 -6.65 7.11 -29.23
CA TRP A 744 -5.66 6.40 -28.43
C TRP A 744 -4.75 5.53 -29.31
N LEU A 745 -3.61 5.13 -28.77
CA LEU A 745 -2.75 4.16 -29.41
C LEU A 745 -3.15 2.74 -28.98
N ARG A 746 -3.50 1.89 -29.92
CA ARG A 746 -3.72 0.45 -29.67
C ARG A 746 -2.38 -0.23 -29.57
N LEU A 747 -1.90 -0.39 -28.32
CA LEU A 747 -0.57 -0.95 -28.06
C LEU A 747 -0.55 -2.46 -28.29
N PRO A 748 0.53 -3.03 -28.89
CA PRO A 748 0.74 -4.45 -28.94
C PRO A 748 0.91 -5.00 -27.51
N ASN A 749 0.51 -6.25 -27.28
CA ASN A 749 0.67 -6.91 -25.98
C ASN A 749 2.16 -6.89 -25.59
N ALA A 750 2.50 -6.08 -24.60
CA ALA A 750 3.84 -6.01 -24.05
C ALA A 750 3.98 -6.99 -22.86
N GLY A 751 5.13 -7.63 -22.74
CA GLY A 751 5.42 -8.52 -21.61
C GLY A 751 5.41 -7.77 -20.27
N TYR A 752 5.35 -8.53 -19.17
CA TYR A 752 5.17 -8.04 -17.78
C TYR A 752 6.10 -6.90 -17.36
N TRP A 753 7.35 -6.88 -17.82
CA TRP A 753 8.35 -5.86 -17.47
C TRP A 753 7.96 -4.43 -17.87
N TRP A 754 7.18 -4.28 -18.93
CA TRP A 754 6.76 -2.98 -19.46
C TRP A 754 5.56 -2.38 -18.73
N ARG A 755 4.88 -3.14 -17.89
CA ARG A 755 3.69 -2.67 -17.17
C ARG A 755 3.97 -1.51 -16.22
N TRP A 756 5.15 -1.44 -15.63
CA TRP A 756 5.49 -0.32 -14.76
C TRP A 756 6.02 0.88 -15.54
N TYR A 757 6.87 0.65 -16.53
CA TYR A 757 7.59 1.71 -17.23
C TYR A 757 6.83 2.24 -18.44
N GLY A 758 6.23 1.38 -19.25
CA GLY A 758 5.47 1.66 -20.45
C GLY A 758 4.04 1.14 -20.34
N SER A 759 3.32 1.50 -19.28
CA SER A 759 1.89 1.22 -19.15
C SER A 759 1.11 1.85 -20.30
N SER A 760 -0.13 1.42 -20.49
CA SER A 760 -1.00 2.04 -21.49
C SER A 760 -1.17 3.53 -21.22
N ALA A 761 -1.49 3.90 -19.98
CA ALA A 761 -1.69 5.30 -19.58
C ALA A 761 -0.43 6.15 -19.81
N ALA A 762 0.75 5.69 -19.36
CA ALA A 762 2.02 6.39 -19.57
C ALA A 762 2.36 6.57 -21.07
N THR A 763 2.06 5.55 -21.90
CA THR A 763 2.32 5.64 -23.35
C THR A 763 1.39 6.64 -24.05
N GLN A 764 0.10 6.64 -23.68
CA GLN A 764 -0.86 7.62 -24.17
C GLN A 764 -0.49 9.05 -23.72
N ALA A 765 -0.07 9.21 -22.47
CA ALA A 765 0.38 10.48 -21.92
C ALA A 765 1.60 11.02 -22.68
N ALA A 766 2.61 10.16 -22.92
CA ALA A 766 3.78 10.54 -23.71
C ALA A 766 3.39 10.96 -25.14
N TYR A 767 2.43 10.25 -25.76
CA TYR A 767 1.97 10.60 -27.11
C TYR A 767 1.18 11.91 -27.12
N LEU A 768 0.32 12.15 -26.13
CA LEU A 768 -0.35 13.45 -25.97
C LEU A 768 0.65 14.58 -25.83
N LYS A 769 1.69 14.41 -25.02
CA LYS A 769 2.76 15.41 -24.82
C LYS A 769 3.48 15.73 -26.13
N LEU A 770 3.85 14.69 -26.90
CA LEU A 770 4.46 14.84 -28.22
C LEU A 770 3.53 15.58 -29.20
N MET A 771 2.25 15.19 -29.27
CA MET A 771 1.27 15.83 -30.16
C MET A 771 0.96 17.27 -29.75
N ALA A 772 0.85 17.55 -28.46
CA ALA A 772 0.67 18.93 -27.96
C ALA A 772 1.82 19.83 -28.39
N LYS A 773 3.04 19.30 -28.43
CA LYS A 773 4.23 20.05 -28.85
C LYS A 773 4.39 20.17 -30.36
N SER A 774 4.14 19.11 -31.11
CA SER A 774 4.38 19.06 -32.57
C SER A 774 3.17 19.52 -33.41
N ALA A 775 1.94 19.33 -32.90
CA ALA A 775 0.71 19.60 -33.63
C ALA A 775 -0.45 19.99 -32.67
N PRO A 776 -0.34 21.08 -31.89
CA PRO A 776 -1.33 21.46 -30.88
C PRO A 776 -2.73 21.70 -31.46
N GLY A 777 -2.83 22.23 -32.69
CA GLY A 777 -4.09 22.47 -33.40
C GLY A 777 -4.70 21.22 -34.07
N ASN A 778 -4.08 20.06 -33.99
CA ASN A 778 -4.63 18.84 -34.58
C ASN A 778 -5.80 18.33 -33.73
N PRO A 779 -6.99 18.06 -34.31
CA PRO A 779 -8.14 17.51 -33.55
C PRO A 779 -7.84 16.22 -32.77
N VAL A 780 -6.91 15.42 -33.26
CA VAL A 780 -6.47 14.19 -32.55
C VAL A 780 -5.88 14.53 -31.19
N THR A 781 -5.22 15.67 -31.03
CA THR A 781 -4.60 16.09 -29.76
C THR A 781 -5.65 16.26 -28.66
N ALA A 782 -6.76 16.92 -28.95
CA ALA A 782 -7.88 17.06 -28.00
C ALA A 782 -8.55 15.70 -27.68
N ARG A 783 -8.69 14.83 -28.69
CA ARG A 783 -9.25 13.49 -28.52
C ARG A 783 -8.37 12.58 -27.66
N LEU A 784 -7.04 12.73 -27.74
CA LEU A 784 -6.10 12.02 -26.85
C LEU A 784 -6.24 12.50 -25.40
N ALA A 785 -6.35 13.81 -25.18
CA ALA A 785 -6.58 14.37 -23.86
C ALA A 785 -7.89 13.86 -23.24
N LYS A 786 -8.97 13.86 -24.06
CA LYS A 786 -10.26 13.30 -23.62
C LYS A 786 -10.15 11.81 -23.27
N TRP A 787 -9.45 11.02 -24.09
CA TRP A 787 -9.26 9.60 -23.80
C TRP A 787 -8.59 9.38 -22.44
N LEU A 788 -7.54 10.13 -22.13
CA LEU A 788 -6.89 10.05 -20.82
C LEU A 788 -7.86 10.35 -19.68
N LEU A 789 -8.68 11.39 -19.81
CA LEU A 789 -9.65 11.76 -18.78
C LEU A 789 -10.75 10.72 -18.59
N ASP A 790 -11.23 10.10 -19.67
CA ASP A 790 -12.27 9.08 -19.63
C ASP A 790 -11.76 7.75 -19.06
N ASN A 791 -10.46 7.50 -19.09
CA ASN A 791 -9.83 6.28 -18.56
C ASN A 791 -9.24 6.45 -17.15
N ARG A 792 -9.74 7.39 -16.35
CA ARG A 792 -9.37 7.53 -14.94
C ARG A 792 -10.07 6.48 -14.08
N ALA A 793 -9.32 5.86 -13.17
CA ALA A 793 -9.90 4.99 -12.16
C ALA A 793 -10.73 5.82 -11.16
N ASN A 794 -11.95 5.37 -10.87
CA ASN A 794 -12.89 6.07 -9.98
C ASN A 794 -13.08 7.57 -10.33
N GLY A 795 -12.87 7.94 -11.60
CA GLY A 795 -13.01 9.31 -12.07
C GLY A 795 -11.96 10.30 -11.56
N SER A 796 -10.87 9.84 -10.92
CA SER A 796 -9.90 10.75 -10.30
C SER A 796 -8.44 10.50 -10.65
N TYR A 797 -7.94 9.27 -10.70
CA TYR A 797 -6.53 8.94 -10.90
C TYR A 797 -6.35 7.83 -11.94
N TRP A 798 -5.11 7.50 -12.32
CA TRP A 798 -4.79 6.39 -13.24
C TRP A 798 -4.16 5.20 -12.48
N ASP A 799 -3.84 4.13 -13.17
CA ASP A 799 -3.48 2.81 -12.63
C ASP A 799 -2.41 2.80 -11.52
N SER A 800 -1.48 3.75 -11.54
CA SER A 800 -0.40 3.86 -10.55
C SER A 800 -0.06 5.32 -10.23
N THR A 801 0.76 5.53 -9.19
CA THR A 801 1.30 6.86 -8.84
C THR A 801 2.12 7.45 -9.98
N LYS A 802 2.89 6.62 -10.70
CA LYS A 802 3.65 7.03 -11.88
C LYS A 802 2.72 7.38 -13.04
N ASP A 803 1.74 6.54 -13.37
CA ASP A 803 0.81 6.81 -14.47
C ASP A 803 0.03 8.10 -14.22
N THR A 804 -0.37 8.33 -12.97
CA THR A 804 -1.06 9.56 -12.58
C THR A 804 -0.15 10.78 -12.77
N ALA A 805 1.13 10.68 -12.41
CA ALA A 805 2.10 11.75 -12.59
C ALA A 805 2.34 12.05 -14.09
N ASP A 806 2.57 11.01 -14.89
CA ASP A 806 2.80 11.14 -16.33
C ASP A 806 1.59 11.77 -17.06
N CYS A 807 0.37 11.33 -16.70
CA CYS A 807 -0.85 11.88 -17.29
C CYS A 807 -1.04 13.36 -16.91
N LEU A 808 -0.78 13.74 -15.66
CA LEU A 808 -0.87 15.12 -15.22
C LEU A 808 0.17 16.02 -15.91
N GLU A 809 1.39 15.53 -16.13
CA GLU A 809 2.41 16.23 -16.89
C GLU A 809 1.97 16.44 -18.35
N ALA A 810 1.43 15.39 -19.00
CA ALA A 810 0.98 15.47 -20.38
C ALA A 810 -0.23 16.40 -20.55
N LEU A 811 -1.20 16.34 -19.65
CA LEU A 811 -2.36 17.23 -19.65
C LEU A 811 -1.95 18.69 -19.37
N SER A 812 -0.94 18.91 -18.51
CA SER A 812 -0.34 20.23 -18.29
C SER A 812 0.30 20.79 -19.56
N ALA A 813 1.08 19.97 -20.28
CA ALA A 813 1.67 20.36 -21.56
C ALA A 813 0.60 20.68 -22.60
N TYR A 814 -0.47 19.89 -22.67
CA TYR A 814 -1.62 20.15 -23.55
C TYR A 814 -2.28 21.49 -23.23
N LEU A 815 -2.61 21.75 -21.97
CA LEU A 815 -3.25 23.00 -21.54
C LEU A 815 -2.41 24.24 -21.84
N LEU A 816 -1.09 24.17 -21.61
CA LEU A 816 -0.18 25.29 -21.90
C LEU A 816 -0.12 25.64 -23.39
N GLN A 817 -0.25 24.64 -24.26
CA GLN A 817 -0.21 24.82 -25.70
C GLN A 817 -1.55 25.29 -26.29
N THR A 818 -2.65 24.71 -25.81
CA THR A 818 -3.99 25.01 -26.36
C THR A 818 -4.64 26.22 -25.70
N ARG A 819 -4.24 26.55 -24.47
CA ARG A 819 -4.86 27.59 -23.63
C ARG A 819 -6.38 27.39 -23.46
N GLU A 820 -6.82 26.12 -23.45
CA GLU A 820 -8.23 25.74 -23.30
C GLU A 820 -8.82 26.34 -22.01
N GLY A 821 -10.07 26.80 -22.05
CA GLY A 821 -10.81 27.31 -20.90
C GLY A 821 -10.42 28.72 -20.46
N MET A 822 -9.72 29.48 -21.28
CA MET A 822 -9.31 30.86 -20.97
C MET A 822 -10.36 31.92 -21.30
N GLU A 823 -11.47 31.52 -21.93
CA GLU A 823 -12.57 32.42 -22.31
C GLU A 823 -13.74 32.24 -21.36
N ASP A 824 -14.51 33.32 -21.17
CA ASP A 824 -15.76 33.24 -20.43
C ASP A 824 -16.77 32.37 -21.18
N MET A 825 -17.44 31.47 -20.45
CA MET A 825 -18.35 30.47 -21.02
C MET A 825 -19.70 30.51 -20.31
N GLU A 826 -20.77 30.36 -21.07
CA GLU A 826 -22.09 30.11 -20.57
C GLU A 826 -22.59 28.77 -21.15
N ALA A 827 -22.99 27.86 -20.28
CA ALA A 827 -23.52 26.54 -20.67
C ALA A 827 -24.93 26.34 -20.09
N GLU A 828 -25.88 25.98 -20.93
CA GLU A 828 -27.22 25.60 -20.52
C GLU A 828 -27.36 24.07 -20.49
N ILE A 829 -27.81 23.55 -19.37
CA ILE A 829 -28.07 22.12 -19.18
C ILE A 829 -29.55 21.86 -19.42
N LEU A 830 -29.84 20.98 -20.38
CA LEU A 830 -31.20 20.52 -20.66
C LEU A 830 -31.33 19.08 -20.20
N TYR A 831 -32.45 18.75 -19.55
CA TYR A 831 -32.85 17.38 -19.24
C TYR A 831 -34.13 17.07 -20.03
N ASP A 832 -34.08 16.06 -20.91
CA ASP A 832 -35.13 15.72 -21.87
C ASP A 832 -35.65 16.94 -22.67
N GLY A 833 -34.70 17.79 -23.10
CA GLY A 833 -35.01 19.00 -23.88
C GLY A 833 -35.56 20.19 -23.08
N VAL A 834 -35.68 20.05 -21.74
CA VAL A 834 -36.11 21.13 -20.85
C VAL A 834 -34.94 21.74 -20.15
N PRO A 835 -34.74 23.08 -20.21
CA PRO A 835 -33.71 23.77 -19.50
C PRO A 835 -33.80 23.55 -17.98
N VAL A 836 -32.79 23.02 -17.37
CA VAL A 836 -32.71 22.75 -15.93
C VAL A 836 -31.82 23.75 -15.22
N LYS A 837 -30.71 24.13 -15.84
CA LYS A 837 -29.75 25.04 -15.23
C LYS A 837 -28.86 25.70 -16.26
N THR A 838 -28.55 26.99 -16.04
CA THR A 838 -27.50 27.70 -16.74
C THR A 838 -26.29 27.89 -15.83
N ILE A 839 -25.11 27.62 -16.33
CA ILE A 839 -23.85 27.77 -15.64
C ILE A 839 -22.98 28.75 -16.42
N ALA A 840 -22.57 29.84 -15.76
CA ALA A 840 -21.58 30.76 -16.30
C ALA A 840 -20.23 30.51 -15.60
N SER A 841 -19.19 30.40 -16.37
CA SER A 841 -17.82 30.30 -15.87
C SER A 841 -16.98 31.45 -16.42
N THR A 842 -16.24 32.09 -15.55
CA THR A 842 -15.28 33.13 -15.91
C THR A 842 -13.88 32.66 -15.52
N LYS A 843 -12.84 33.35 -15.97
CA LYS A 843 -11.45 33.11 -15.55
C LYS A 843 -11.25 33.05 -14.03
N GLU A 844 -12.10 33.74 -13.28
CA GLU A 844 -12.01 33.81 -11.82
C GLU A 844 -12.77 32.67 -11.13
N THR A 845 -13.64 31.94 -11.84
CA THR A 845 -14.59 30.95 -11.27
C THR A 845 -14.38 29.53 -11.79
N LEU A 846 -13.21 29.26 -12.36
CA LEU A 846 -12.83 27.93 -12.85
C LEU A 846 -12.91 26.83 -11.78
#